data_ab8938db4e9b4b2e3692e99569969eef
#
_entry.id   ab8938db4e9b4b2e3692e99569969eef
#
_cell.length_a   1.000
_cell.length_b   1.000
_cell.length_c   1.000
_cell.angle_alpha   90.00
_cell.angle_beta   90.00
_cell.angle_gamma   90.00
#
_symmetry.space_group_name_H-M   'P 1'
#
loop_
_entity.id
_entity.type
_entity.pdbx_description
1 polymer ?
#
loop_
_entity_poly.entity_id
_entity_poly.type
_entity_poly.pdbx_seq_one_letter_code
_entity_poly.pdbx_strand_id
1 'polypeptide(L)'
;MALSKPLLSRLLPLPLRLRPQARFLCLATPTSTPNPAPIDDAQAPADAAAERRRRKRRLRVEPPLSRGPAPQRAPGAPRPASNPNASKIPEPASVLSGKRLDLHRRILTLIRENDLDEAALLTRHSIYSNCRPTVFTCNAVLAALLRQARYADLLSLHRFVTQASVAPTVATYNLLLQAYCDCRRPDVALEHFRLLLKDDSPVLPSPTTYRILARSLAENGKLDQALELKDGMLERGLIAPDTQVYAFIMGGFVNAGDGDKAVSLYEELKEKLGGEPILDGVVYGNLMKGYFLKGMEKEAMDCYVEVLGEGSKVRFGAVSYNTVLDALGRNGRLEDALKLFDRMCMEHDPPRTIAVNLGSFNAMVDAYCRAERFQDAIEVFGKMAEKRCAPDALSYNNLIDWLGKNDLVGEAEGLYKEMGEQGVNPDEYTFVLLIESCFKVDRVEDAVAYFNKMFDAGLRPNANAFNKVIGGLVKVDRLSEAQGFFDMMPEKEVKPNIASYELLFKAYIDAARLDDAIKIAKGILLDESVVFSDEMKALLEEALDKEGRDGEMTELYEDVEREKAEAAARAAEEKARAEALAKEEEERKKAEAKAKEEAAARASRAAIEAVLGRKKEAEKQEPVDGLNVEEAEVVESNSDTSDVSGEQSEGDEQKKQESAEASSCS
;
A
#
# COMPACT_ATOMS: atom_id res chain seq x y z
N MET A 1 -35.45 28.25 42.87
CA MET A 1 -34.68 29.12 41.98
C MET A 1 -33.24 28.72 42.07
N ALA A 2 -32.77 27.88 41.17
CA ALA A 2 -31.35 27.66 40.89
C ALA A 2 -31.31 27.01 39.50
N LEU A 3 -30.88 27.81 38.53
CA LEU A 3 -30.66 27.41 37.16
C LEU A 3 -29.32 26.65 37.09
N SER A 4 -29.34 25.38 36.82
CA SER A 4 -28.17 24.59 36.49
C SER A 4 -27.85 24.75 35.00
N LYS A 5 -26.69 25.28 34.68
CA LYS A 5 -26.09 25.30 33.33
C LYS A 5 -25.58 23.90 32.96
N PRO A 6 -25.78 23.43 31.75
CA PRO A 6 -25.10 22.22 31.31
C PRO A 6 -23.64 22.52 30.99
N LEU A 7 -22.74 21.66 31.49
CA LEU A 7 -21.32 21.59 31.17
C LEU A 7 -21.15 21.10 29.73
N LEU A 8 -20.74 21.98 28.86
CA LEU A 8 -20.18 21.62 27.55
C LEU A 8 -18.85 20.90 27.78
N SER A 9 -18.86 19.56 27.71
CA SER A 9 -17.65 18.74 27.60
C SER A 9 -17.00 19.01 26.24
N ARG A 10 -15.82 19.60 26.28
CA ARG A 10 -14.93 19.68 25.10
C ARG A 10 -14.52 18.29 24.67
N LEU A 11 -15.18 17.78 23.66
CA LEU A 11 -14.69 16.64 22.89
C LEU A 11 -13.52 17.13 22.03
N LEU A 12 -12.31 16.78 22.40
CA LEU A 12 -11.15 16.83 21.54
C LEU A 12 -11.39 15.85 20.37
N PRO A 13 -11.15 16.26 19.13
CA PRO A 13 -11.28 15.35 18.02
C PRO A 13 -10.17 14.28 18.10
N LEU A 14 -10.58 13.04 18.26
CA LEU A 14 -9.71 11.87 18.06
C LEU A 14 -9.15 11.91 16.63
N PRO A 15 -7.88 11.57 16.42
CA PRO A 15 -7.32 11.53 15.08
C PRO A 15 -8.06 10.47 14.26
N LEU A 16 -8.74 10.93 13.22
CA LEU A 16 -9.38 10.09 12.21
C LEU A 16 -8.32 9.15 11.60
N ARG A 17 -8.35 7.88 11.98
CA ARG A 17 -7.63 6.82 11.28
C ARG A 17 -8.28 6.66 9.91
N LEU A 18 -7.70 7.28 8.90
CA LEU A 18 -8.06 7.11 7.50
C LEU A 18 -7.77 5.66 7.09
N ARG A 19 -8.80 4.92 6.77
CA ARG A 19 -8.74 3.57 6.21
C ARG A 19 -8.31 3.60 4.75
N PRO A 20 -7.68 2.54 4.22
CA PRO A 20 -7.44 2.41 2.80
C PRO A 20 -8.78 2.19 2.08
N GLN A 21 -9.32 3.25 1.50
CA GLN A 21 -10.40 3.11 0.51
C GLN A 21 -9.78 2.60 -0.78
N ALA A 22 -10.11 1.37 -1.18
CA ALA A 22 -9.94 0.93 -2.55
C ALA A 22 -10.82 1.82 -3.45
N ARG A 23 -10.20 2.81 -4.07
CA ARG A 23 -10.93 3.78 -4.90
C ARG A 23 -11.02 3.29 -6.32
N PHE A 24 -12.21 2.93 -6.71
CA PHE A 24 -12.57 2.79 -8.10
C PHE A 24 -12.70 4.18 -8.73
N LEU A 25 -11.72 4.57 -9.53
CA LEU A 25 -11.91 5.61 -10.53
C LEU A 25 -12.80 5.04 -11.62
N CYS A 26 -14.06 5.45 -11.65
CA CYS A 26 -14.94 5.23 -12.79
C CYS A 26 -14.40 6.00 -14.00
N LEU A 27 -13.55 5.37 -14.78
CA LEU A 27 -13.39 5.72 -16.19
C LEU A 27 -14.55 5.07 -16.93
N ALA A 28 -15.36 5.88 -17.61
CA ALA A 28 -16.48 5.47 -18.43
C ALA A 28 -16.12 4.24 -19.28
N THR A 29 -16.80 3.13 -19.04
CA THR A 29 -16.75 1.96 -19.90
C THR A 29 -17.71 2.16 -21.06
N PRO A 30 -17.32 1.86 -22.31
CA PRO A 30 -18.26 1.76 -23.41
C PRO A 30 -19.13 0.50 -23.21
N THR A 31 -20.41 0.70 -23.40
CA THR A 31 -21.52 -0.23 -23.58
C THR A 31 -21.22 -1.72 -23.60
N SER A 32 -21.91 -2.40 -22.71
CA SER A 32 -22.04 -3.85 -22.56
C SER A 32 -22.62 -4.52 -23.79
N THR A 33 -21.88 -5.47 -24.33
CA THR A 33 -22.45 -6.59 -25.12
C THR A 33 -22.85 -7.70 -24.14
N PRO A 34 -23.91 -8.48 -24.43
CA PRO A 34 -24.43 -9.47 -23.50
C PRO A 34 -23.44 -10.63 -23.28
N ASN A 35 -23.30 -11.03 -22.03
CA ASN A 35 -22.54 -12.19 -21.61
C ASN A 35 -23.12 -13.46 -22.24
N PRO A 36 -22.30 -14.31 -22.87
CA PRO A 36 -22.71 -15.68 -23.15
C PRO A 36 -22.71 -16.48 -21.83
N ALA A 37 -23.69 -17.39 -21.75
CA ALA A 37 -23.92 -18.28 -20.62
C ALA A 37 -22.66 -18.99 -20.10
N PRO A 38 -22.59 -19.37 -18.81
CA PRO A 38 -21.47 -20.11 -18.27
C PRO A 38 -21.38 -21.49 -18.94
N ILE A 39 -20.27 -21.71 -19.65
CA ILE A 39 -19.84 -23.03 -20.09
C ILE A 39 -19.16 -23.67 -18.88
N ASP A 40 -19.60 -24.86 -18.51
CA ASP A 40 -19.01 -25.72 -17.49
C ASP A 40 -17.50 -25.92 -17.74
N ASP A 41 -16.66 -25.18 -17.03
CA ASP A 41 -15.21 -25.34 -17.01
C ASP A 41 -14.75 -26.31 -15.89
N ALA A 42 -15.32 -27.50 -15.91
CA ALA A 42 -14.72 -28.64 -15.23
C ALA A 42 -13.80 -29.36 -16.23
N GLN A 43 -12.56 -28.95 -16.30
CA GLN A 43 -11.36 -29.55 -16.91
C GLN A 43 -10.64 -28.61 -17.89
N ALA A 44 -10.08 -27.52 -17.36
CA ALA A 44 -8.95 -26.90 -18.04
C ALA A 44 -7.77 -27.91 -17.93
N PRO A 45 -7.15 -28.35 -19.04
CA PRO A 45 -6.17 -29.44 -18.98
C PRO A 45 -4.98 -28.96 -18.12
N ALA A 46 -4.51 -29.84 -17.22
CA ALA A 46 -3.33 -29.63 -16.37
C ALA A 46 -2.10 -29.19 -17.20
N ASP A 47 -2.09 -29.51 -18.48
CA ASP A 47 -1.10 -29.09 -19.46
C ASP A 47 -1.07 -27.59 -19.73
N ALA A 48 -2.21 -26.88 -19.74
CA ALA A 48 -2.24 -25.44 -19.98
C ALA A 48 -1.64 -24.66 -18.81
N ALA A 49 -1.91 -25.08 -17.57
CA ALA A 49 -1.32 -24.49 -16.38
C ALA A 49 0.20 -24.80 -16.30
N ALA A 50 0.62 -26.00 -16.66
CA ALA A 50 2.02 -26.38 -16.74
C ALA A 50 2.77 -25.59 -17.82
N GLU A 51 2.14 -25.35 -18.96
CA GLU A 51 2.72 -24.55 -20.03
C GLU A 51 2.84 -23.07 -19.65
N ARG A 52 1.82 -22.48 -18.98
CA ARG A 52 1.90 -21.13 -18.39
C ARG A 52 3.07 -21.01 -17.40
N ARG A 53 3.26 -22.01 -16.51
CA ARG A 53 4.39 -22.04 -15.57
C ARG A 53 5.74 -22.16 -16.29
N ARG A 54 5.86 -22.97 -17.35
CA ARG A 54 7.08 -23.11 -18.20
C ARG A 54 7.38 -21.78 -18.92
N ARG A 55 6.35 -21.11 -19.45
CA ARG A 55 6.49 -19.81 -20.12
C ARG A 55 6.95 -18.71 -19.17
N LYS A 56 6.34 -18.62 -17.96
CA LYS A 56 6.78 -17.68 -16.91
C LYS A 56 8.22 -17.96 -16.47
N ARG A 57 8.65 -19.23 -16.35
CA ARG A 57 10.05 -19.57 -16.04
C ARG A 57 11.02 -19.11 -17.13
N ARG A 58 10.69 -19.27 -18.40
CA ARG A 58 11.54 -18.79 -19.52
C ARG A 58 11.66 -17.27 -19.52
N LEU A 59 10.59 -16.55 -19.21
CA LEU A 59 10.58 -15.08 -19.16
C LEU A 59 11.32 -14.52 -17.94
N ARG A 60 11.52 -15.31 -16.88
CA ARG A 60 12.26 -14.89 -15.68
C ARG A 60 13.78 -14.89 -15.85
N VAL A 61 14.31 -15.55 -16.89
CA VAL A 61 15.73 -15.52 -17.20
C VAL A 61 16.04 -14.24 -17.97
N GLU A 62 16.36 -13.17 -17.25
CA GLU A 62 16.74 -11.89 -17.82
C GLU A 62 18.26 -11.85 -18.02
N PRO A 63 18.76 -11.59 -19.25
CA PRO A 63 20.17 -11.30 -19.42
C PRO A 63 20.49 -9.94 -18.77
N PRO A 64 21.70 -9.72 -18.23
CA PRO A 64 22.06 -8.45 -17.62
C PRO A 64 21.95 -7.31 -18.64
N LEU A 65 21.45 -6.16 -18.21
CA LEU A 65 21.41 -4.91 -18.98
C LEU A 65 22.85 -4.36 -19.13
N SER A 66 23.77 -5.09 -19.75
CA SER A 66 25.09 -4.56 -20.02
C SER A 66 24.99 -3.52 -21.13
N ARG A 67 25.49 -2.32 -20.86
CA ARG A 67 25.87 -1.33 -21.88
C ARG A 67 27.09 -1.86 -22.64
N GLY A 68 26.96 -2.99 -23.33
CA GLY A 68 27.99 -3.43 -24.27
C GLY A 68 27.99 -2.48 -25.47
N PRO A 69 29.15 -2.15 -26.05
CA PRO A 69 29.22 -1.46 -27.31
C PRO A 69 28.42 -2.24 -28.34
N ALA A 70 27.70 -1.52 -29.22
CA ALA A 70 26.94 -2.13 -30.29
C ALA A 70 27.87 -3.11 -31.05
N PRO A 71 27.41 -4.35 -31.36
CA PRO A 71 28.25 -5.31 -32.03
C PRO A 71 28.79 -4.71 -33.33
N GLN A 72 30.11 -4.54 -33.41
CA GLN A 72 30.78 -4.15 -34.63
C GLN A 72 30.52 -5.27 -35.66
N ARG A 73 29.86 -4.92 -36.75
CA ARG A 73 29.62 -5.86 -37.85
C ARG A 73 30.98 -6.27 -38.45
N ALA A 74 31.20 -7.55 -38.57
CA ALA A 74 32.32 -8.07 -39.30
C ALA A 74 32.32 -7.51 -40.75
N PRO A 75 33.45 -7.02 -41.27
CA PRO A 75 33.53 -6.53 -42.65
C PRO A 75 33.38 -7.74 -43.59
N GLY A 76 32.30 -7.72 -44.39
CA GLY A 76 32.12 -8.74 -45.46
C GLY A 76 30.79 -9.50 -45.48
N ALA A 77 29.88 -9.31 -44.51
CA ALA A 77 28.57 -9.98 -44.55
C ALA A 77 27.67 -9.37 -45.66
N PRO A 78 27.06 -10.17 -46.56
CA PRO A 78 26.17 -9.64 -47.59
C PRO A 78 24.95 -8.96 -46.96
N ARG A 79 24.58 -7.82 -47.46
CA ARG A 79 23.35 -7.11 -47.08
C ARG A 79 22.13 -7.93 -47.50
N PRO A 80 21.18 -8.23 -46.62
CA PRO A 80 19.92 -8.79 -47.06
C PRO A 80 19.26 -7.80 -48.02
N ALA A 81 18.69 -8.29 -49.14
CA ALA A 81 18.05 -7.53 -50.16
C ALA A 81 17.00 -6.60 -49.54
N SER A 82 17.18 -5.29 -49.68
CA SER A 82 16.25 -4.28 -49.18
C SER A 82 14.95 -4.39 -49.97
N ASN A 83 13.84 -4.62 -49.30
CA ASN A 83 12.51 -4.51 -49.85
C ASN A 83 12.33 -3.06 -50.38
N PRO A 84 12.09 -2.80 -51.65
CA PRO A 84 12.03 -1.45 -52.20
C PRO A 84 10.89 -0.60 -51.62
N ASN A 85 9.92 -1.23 -50.93
CA ASN A 85 8.80 -0.54 -50.28
C ASN A 85 8.98 -0.39 -48.74
N ALA A 86 10.13 -0.71 -48.18
CA ALA A 86 10.37 -0.45 -46.77
C ALA A 86 10.66 1.05 -46.53
N SER A 87 9.86 1.69 -45.72
CA SER A 87 10.11 3.08 -45.29
C SER A 87 11.54 3.23 -44.77
N LYS A 88 12.30 4.12 -45.37
CA LYS A 88 13.71 4.39 -45.06
C LYS A 88 13.93 5.14 -43.75
N ILE A 89 12.85 5.58 -43.09
CA ILE A 89 12.89 6.31 -41.83
C ILE A 89 12.62 5.31 -40.72
N PRO A 90 13.52 5.13 -39.73
CA PRO A 90 13.23 4.31 -38.58
C PRO A 90 11.95 4.81 -37.89
N GLU A 91 10.95 3.95 -37.76
CA GLU A 91 9.72 4.32 -37.03
C GLU A 91 10.05 4.81 -35.62
N PRO A 92 9.47 5.96 -35.19
CA PRO A 92 9.66 6.42 -33.80
C PRO A 92 9.28 5.34 -32.83
N ALA A 93 10.04 5.17 -31.74
CA ALA A 93 9.77 4.15 -30.72
C ALA A 93 8.38 4.29 -30.05
N SER A 94 7.71 5.42 -30.26
CA SER A 94 6.35 5.72 -29.78
C SER A 94 5.23 5.17 -30.69
N VAL A 95 5.53 4.69 -31.90
CA VAL A 95 4.49 4.25 -32.83
C VAL A 95 4.08 2.81 -32.55
N LEU A 96 2.76 2.60 -32.37
CA LEU A 96 2.12 1.31 -32.25
C LEU A 96 1.82 0.71 -33.63
N SER A 97 2.84 0.08 -34.25
CA SER A 97 2.71 -0.59 -35.55
C SER A 97 3.42 -1.95 -35.57
N GLY A 98 3.05 -2.82 -36.47
CA GLY A 98 3.68 -4.12 -36.68
C GLY A 98 3.85 -4.93 -35.39
N LYS A 99 5.05 -5.48 -35.15
CA LYS A 99 5.35 -6.30 -33.96
C LYS A 99 5.08 -5.62 -32.62
N ARG A 100 5.19 -4.29 -32.55
CA ARG A 100 4.88 -3.52 -31.33
C ARG A 100 3.38 -3.49 -31.05
N LEU A 101 2.56 -3.41 -32.06
CA LEU A 101 1.11 -3.48 -31.95
C LEU A 101 0.65 -4.88 -31.51
N ASP A 102 1.26 -5.92 -32.05
CA ASP A 102 0.97 -7.31 -31.66
C ASP A 102 1.38 -7.59 -30.20
N LEU A 103 2.55 -7.09 -29.80
CA LEU A 103 2.98 -7.12 -28.39
C LEU A 103 1.98 -6.38 -27.49
N HIS A 104 1.55 -5.19 -27.88
CA HIS A 104 0.57 -4.41 -27.12
C HIS A 104 -0.77 -5.14 -26.98
N ARG A 105 -1.31 -5.70 -28.06
CA ARG A 105 -2.54 -6.49 -28.04
C ARG A 105 -2.42 -7.69 -27.12
N ARG A 106 -1.30 -8.43 -27.20
CA ARG A 106 -1.06 -9.59 -26.33
C ARG A 106 -0.99 -9.20 -24.85
N ILE A 107 -0.32 -8.10 -24.52
CA ILE A 107 -0.25 -7.57 -23.16
C ILE A 107 -1.64 -7.14 -22.67
N LEU A 108 -2.45 -6.48 -23.50
CA LEU A 108 -3.83 -6.13 -23.14
C LEU A 108 -4.71 -7.38 -22.91
N THR A 109 -4.49 -8.45 -23.65
CA THR A 109 -5.19 -9.73 -23.41
C THR A 109 -4.82 -10.31 -22.05
N LEU A 110 -3.52 -10.35 -21.70
CA LEU A 110 -3.06 -10.78 -20.38
C LEU A 110 -3.62 -9.92 -19.23
N ILE A 111 -3.71 -8.62 -19.44
CA ILE A 111 -4.34 -7.70 -18.47
C ILE A 111 -5.83 -8.03 -18.27
N ARG A 112 -6.58 -8.35 -19.34
CA ARG A 112 -7.99 -8.75 -19.25
C ARG A 112 -8.15 -10.11 -18.56
N GLU A 113 -7.22 -11.05 -18.81
CA GLU A 113 -7.15 -12.36 -18.16
C GLU A 113 -6.64 -12.27 -16.71
N ASN A 114 -6.35 -11.08 -16.24
CA ASN A 114 -5.81 -10.81 -14.89
C ASN A 114 -4.45 -11.47 -14.60
N ASP A 115 -3.68 -11.83 -15.63
CA ASP A 115 -2.32 -12.35 -15.48
C ASP A 115 -1.28 -11.24 -15.60
N LEU A 116 -1.21 -10.39 -14.55
CA LEU A 116 -0.30 -9.25 -14.53
C LEU A 116 1.17 -9.66 -14.40
N ASP A 117 1.46 -10.82 -13.81
CA ASP A 117 2.83 -11.32 -13.73
C ASP A 117 3.38 -11.62 -15.11
N GLU A 118 2.61 -12.30 -15.95
CA GLU A 118 3.04 -12.58 -17.32
C GLU A 118 3.10 -11.31 -18.16
N ALA A 119 2.16 -10.39 -17.96
CA ALA A 119 2.17 -9.08 -18.65
C ALA A 119 3.43 -8.26 -18.32
N ALA A 120 3.83 -8.19 -17.05
CA ALA A 120 5.04 -7.50 -16.61
C ALA A 120 6.32 -8.20 -17.12
N LEU A 121 6.40 -9.52 -16.99
CA LEU A 121 7.52 -10.31 -17.50
C LEU A 121 7.67 -10.21 -19.01
N LEU A 122 6.57 -10.25 -19.76
CA LEU A 122 6.58 -10.09 -21.21
C LEU A 122 7.04 -8.70 -21.62
N THR A 123 6.62 -7.65 -20.87
CA THR A 123 7.08 -6.28 -21.10
C THR A 123 8.58 -6.16 -20.89
N ARG A 124 9.13 -6.74 -19.82
CA ARG A 124 10.58 -6.79 -19.58
C ARG A 124 11.33 -7.56 -20.66
N HIS A 125 10.88 -8.78 -20.97
CA HIS A 125 11.51 -9.63 -21.96
C HIS A 125 11.51 -9.01 -23.37
N SER A 126 10.47 -8.24 -23.73
CA SER A 126 10.36 -7.60 -25.05
C SER A 126 11.50 -6.61 -25.34
N ILE A 127 12.09 -6.01 -24.29
CA ILE A 127 13.25 -5.12 -24.41
C ILE A 127 14.47 -5.87 -24.96
N TYR A 128 14.68 -7.12 -24.51
CA TYR A 128 15.80 -7.94 -24.96
C TYR A 128 15.55 -8.60 -26.32
N SER A 129 14.29 -8.83 -26.69
CA SER A 129 13.90 -9.55 -27.91
C SER A 129 13.81 -8.68 -29.15
N ASN A 130 14.48 -7.54 -29.18
CA ASN A 130 14.49 -6.58 -30.30
C ASN A 130 13.11 -6.00 -30.70
N CYS A 131 12.14 -6.12 -29.78
CA CYS A 131 10.80 -5.54 -29.94
C CYS A 131 10.52 -4.64 -28.73
N ARG A 132 11.20 -3.48 -28.65
CA ARG A 132 11.01 -2.53 -27.54
C ARG A 132 9.54 -2.17 -27.39
N PRO A 133 8.95 -2.26 -26.19
CA PRO A 133 7.60 -1.83 -25.94
C PRO A 133 7.50 -0.32 -26.11
N THR A 134 6.35 0.16 -26.51
CA THR A 134 6.06 1.61 -26.53
C THR A 134 5.73 2.06 -25.12
N VAL A 135 5.85 3.36 -24.84
CA VAL A 135 5.43 3.95 -23.56
C VAL A 135 3.94 3.66 -23.27
N PHE A 136 3.09 3.59 -24.30
CA PHE A 136 1.67 3.23 -24.16
C PHE A 136 1.49 1.81 -23.61
N THR A 137 2.30 0.87 -24.10
CA THR A 137 2.28 -0.51 -23.62
C THR A 137 2.75 -0.60 -22.16
N CYS A 138 3.83 0.10 -21.81
CA CYS A 138 4.33 0.17 -20.44
C CYS A 138 3.29 0.79 -19.51
N ASN A 139 2.69 1.93 -19.90
CA ASN A 139 1.66 2.59 -19.10
C ASN A 139 0.40 1.73 -18.91
N ALA A 140 0.04 0.89 -19.90
CA ALA A 140 -1.09 -0.04 -19.73
C ALA A 140 -0.83 -1.07 -18.63
N VAL A 141 0.40 -1.62 -18.54
CA VAL A 141 0.77 -2.56 -17.46
C VAL A 141 0.87 -1.83 -16.12
N LEU A 142 1.54 -0.66 -16.07
CA LEU A 142 1.64 0.14 -14.85
C LEU A 142 0.25 0.51 -14.31
N ALA A 143 -0.68 0.94 -15.18
CA ALA A 143 -2.05 1.24 -14.78
C ALA A 143 -2.83 0.01 -14.29
N ALA A 144 -2.54 -1.18 -14.84
CA ALA A 144 -3.16 -2.41 -14.38
C ALA A 144 -2.61 -2.85 -13.01
N LEU A 145 -1.31 -2.72 -12.78
CA LEU A 145 -0.67 -2.97 -11.48
C LEU A 145 -1.18 -1.98 -10.41
N LEU A 146 -1.33 -0.70 -10.77
CA LEU A 146 -1.88 0.32 -9.87
C LEU A 146 -3.31 -0.03 -9.43
N ARG A 147 -4.18 -0.46 -10.37
CA ARG A 147 -5.56 -0.86 -10.05
C ARG A 147 -5.65 -2.04 -9.09
N GLN A 148 -4.66 -2.92 -9.07
CA GLN A 148 -4.58 -4.05 -8.15
C GLN A 148 -3.77 -3.75 -6.89
N ALA A 149 -3.42 -2.50 -6.64
CA ALA A 149 -2.60 -2.07 -5.52
C ALA A 149 -1.22 -2.80 -5.42
N ARG A 150 -0.70 -3.30 -6.56
CA ARG A 150 0.61 -3.96 -6.65
C ARG A 150 1.72 -2.92 -6.84
N TYR A 151 1.92 -2.09 -5.82
CA TYR A 151 2.82 -0.93 -5.90
C TYR A 151 4.29 -1.31 -6.05
N ALA A 152 4.76 -2.35 -5.35
CA ALA A 152 6.13 -2.82 -5.45
C ALA A 152 6.49 -3.26 -6.88
N ASP A 153 5.60 -4.01 -7.54
CA ASP A 153 5.78 -4.44 -8.92
C ASP A 153 5.74 -3.28 -9.90
N LEU A 154 4.86 -2.29 -9.66
CA LEU A 154 4.78 -1.07 -10.44
C LEU A 154 6.09 -0.29 -10.38
N LEU A 155 6.62 -0.03 -9.18
CA LEU A 155 7.87 0.70 -8.98
C LEU A 155 9.06 -0.04 -9.61
N SER A 156 9.13 -1.37 -9.44
CA SER A 156 10.15 -2.22 -10.03
C SER A 156 10.10 -2.18 -11.56
N LEU A 157 8.90 -2.29 -12.16
CA LEU A 157 8.73 -2.21 -13.61
C LEU A 157 9.06 -0.81 -14.14
N HIS A 158 8.65 0.25 -13.44
CA HIS A 158 8.96 1.63 -13.80
C HIS A 158 10.47 1.87 -13.83
N ARG A 159 11.21 1.50 -12.77
CA ARG A 159 12.68 1.60 -12.73
C ARG A 159 13.33 0.87 -13.92
N PHE A 160 12.90 -0.35 -14.19
CA PHE A 160 13.42 -1.16 -15.28
C PHE A 160 13.17 -0.51 -16.66
N VAL A 161 11.96 -0.03 -16.93
CA VAL A 161 11.57 0.61 -18.19
C VAL A 161 12.37 1.90 -18.42
N THR A 162 12.58 2.68 -17.37
CA THR A 162 13.39 3.91 -17.40
C THR A 162 14.87 3.60 -17.68
N GLN A 163 15.44 2.59 -17.03
CA GLN A 163 16.81 2.13 -17.30
C GLN A 163 16.99 1.61 -18.73
N ALA A 164 15.94 1.00 -19.28
CA ALA A 164 15.91 0.55 -20.67
C ALA A 164 15.74 1.69 -21.70
N SER A 165 15.79 2.95 -21.27
CA SER A 165 15.70 4.13 -22.11
C SER A 165 14.38 4.25 -22.87
N VAL A 166 13.25 3.80 -22.28
CA VAL A 166 11.91 4.15 -22.74
C VAL A 166 11.53 5.48 -22.11
N ALA A 167 11.45 6.53 -22.91
CA ALA A 167 11.16 7.87 -22.40
C ALA A 167 9.79 7.93 -21.70
N PRO A 168 9.70 8.30 -20.42
CA PRO A 168 8.44 8.42 -19.71
C PRO A 168 7.65 9.63 -20.24
N THR A 169 6.32 9.54 -20.13
CA THR A 169 5.40 10.63 -20.45
C THR A 169 4.76 11.17 -19.17
N VAL A 170 4.01 12.28 -19.28
CA VAL A 170 3.19 12.80 -18.15
C VAL A 170 2.31 11.70 -17.54
N ALA A 171 1.70 10.84 -18.38
CA ALA A 171 0.90 9.73 -17.91
C ALA A 171 1.71 8.72 -17.09
N THR A 172 2.97 8.44 -17.48
CA THR A 172 3.87 7.55 -16.72
C THR A 172 4.16 8.12 -15.33
N TYR A 173 4.48 9.42 -15.28
CA TYR A 173 4.72 10.10 -13.99
C TYR A 173 3.45 10.17 -13.15
N ASN A 174 2.29 10.44 -13.72
CA ASN A 174 1.03 10.45 -12.96
C ASN A 174 0.72 9.09 -12.34
N LEU A 175 1.01 7.97 -13.03
CA LEU A 175 0.87 6.61 -12.46
C LEU A 175 1.86 6.37 -11.31
N LEU A 176 3.09 6.85 -11.43
CA LEU A 176 4.09 6.76 -10.39
C LEU A 176 3.72 7.59 -9.16
N LEU A 177 3.33 8.85 -9.36
CA LEU A 177 2.89 9.73 -8.29
C LEU A 177 1.65 9.17 -7.58
N GLN A 178 0.68 8.66 -8.35
CA GLN A 178 -0.51 8.01 -7.77
C GLN A 178 -0.12 6.80 -6.89
N ALA A 179 0.83 5.97 -7.35
CA ALA A 179 1.30 4.83 -6.57
C ALA A 179 1.93 5.25 -5.23
N TYR A 180 2.78 6.29 -5.23
CA TYR A 180 3.33 6.82 -3.98
C TYR A 180 2.25 7.43 -3.07
N CYS A 181 1.28 8.13 -3.64
CA CYS A 181 0.16 8.70 -2.91
C CYS A 181 -0.70 7.61 -2.26
N ASP A 182 -1.00 6.54 -3.00
CA ASP A 182 -1.79 5.41 -2.49
C ASP A 182 -1.05 4.63 -1.40
N CYS A 183 0.30 4.60 -1.46
CA CYS A 183 1.17 4.08 -0.39
C CYS A 183 1.30 5.03 0.83
N ARG A 184 0.57 6.13 0.86
CA ARG A 184 0.65 7.17 1.92
C ARG A 184 2.04 7.80 2.07
N ARG A 185 2.77 7.91 0.97
CA ARG A 185 4.08 8.57 0.91
C ARG A 185 4.04 9.84 0.03
N PRO A 186 3.22 10.85 0.39
CA PRO A 186 3.09 12.07 -0.41
C PRO A 186 4.40 12.86 -0.50
N ASP A 187 5.30 12.72 0.47
CA ASP A 187 6.60 13.39 0.47
C ASP A 187 7.45 12.94 -0.71
N VAL A 188 7.54 11.62 -0.91
CA VAL A 188 8.26 11.03 -2.06
C VAL A 188 7.60 11.44 -3.38
N ALA A 189 6.27 11.49 -3.42
CA ALA A 189 5.56 11.98 -4.59
C ALA A 189 5.91 13.46 -4.90
N LEU A 190 5.99 14.32 -3.88
CA LEU A 190 6.41 15.72 -4.03
C LEU A 190 7.86 15.85 -4.51
N GLU A 191 8.78 15.01 -4.04
CA GLU A 191 10.15 14.98 -4.54
C GLU A 191 10.20 14.67 -6.03
N HIS A 192 9.49 13.64 -6.47
CA HIS A 192 9.36 13.33 -7.89
C HIS A 192 8.68 14.45 -8.69
N PHE A 193 7.69 15.13 -8.12
CA PHE A 193 7.06 16.28 -8.74
C PHE A 193 8.04 17.46 -8.87
N ARG A 194 8.86 17.74 -7.85
CA ARG A 194 9.91 18.79 -7.93
C ARG A 194 10.93 18.50 -9.03
N LEU A 195 11.22 17.22 -9.31
CA LEU A 195 12.06 16.85 -10.44
C LEU A 195 11.41 17.18 -11.79
N LEU A 196 10.08 17.05 -11.90
CA LEU A 196 9.34 17.44 -13.11
C LEU A 196 9.32 18.97 -13.32
N LEU A 197 9.46 19.75 -12.26
CA LEU A 197 9.46 21.20 -12.31
C LEU A 197 10.81 21.82 -12.68
N LYS A 198 11.89 21.03 -12.77
CA LYS A 198 13.20 21.52 -13.20
C LYS A 198 13.18 21.90 -14.67
N ASP A 199 13.90 22.97 -15.01
CA ASP A 199 13.96 23.50 -16.39
C ASP A 199 14.45 22.48 -17.42
N ASP A 200 15.29 21.54 -17.01
CA ASP A 200 15.81 20.46 -17.85
C ASP A 200 14.82 19.28 -18.02
N SER A 201 13.65 19.31 -17.40
CA SER A 201 12.69 18.22 -17.49
C SER A 201 12.04 18.19 -18.88
N PRO A 202 12.09 17.04 -19.60
CA PRO A 202 11.45 16.92 -20.91
C PRO A 202 9.92 16.87 -20.83
N VAL A 203 9.35 16.82 -19.63
CA VAL A 203 7.93 16.59 -19.37
C VAL A 203 7.42 17.63 -18.38
N LEU A 204 6.38 18.37 -18.77
CA LEU A 204 5.72 19.34 -17.89
C LEU A 204 4.54 18.67 -17.12
N PRO A 205 4.30 19.08 -15.87
CA PRO A 205 3.12 18.64 -15.13
C PRO A 205 1.82 19.02 -15.83
N SER A 206 0.82 18.17 -15.73
CA SER A 206 -0.54 18.39 -16.23
C SER A 206 -1.51 18.77 -15.10
N PRO A 207 -2.71 19.27 -15.40
CA PRO A 207 -3.74 19.48 -14.38
C PRO A 207 -4.00 18.21 -13.55
N THR A 208 -3.96 17.04 -14.18
CA THR A 208 -4.11 15.75 -13.49
C THR A 208 -3.00 15.52 -12.46
N THR A 209 -1.77 15.95 -12.73
CA THR A 209 -0.64 15.85 -11.80
C THR A 209 -0.93 16.62 -10.51
N TYR A 210 -1.40 17.87 -10.64
CA TYR A 210 -1.77 18.71 -9.49
C TYR A 210 -2.96 18.13 -8.71
N ARG A 211 -3.97 17.59 -9.42
CA ARG A 211 -5.13 16.94 -8.77
C ARG A 211 -4.73 15.72 -7.94
N ILE A 212 -3.82 14.87 -8.45
CA ILE A 212 -3.32 13.69 -7.73
C ILE A 212 -2.63 14.13 -6.44
N LEU A 213 -1.73 15.09 -6.52
CA LEU A 213 -0.96 15.58 -5.38
C LEU A 213 -1.84 16.33 -4.37
N ALA A 214 -2.67 17.28 -4.83
CA ALA A 214 -3.57 18.04 -3.94
C ALA A 214 -4.50 17.12 -3.16
N ARG A 215 -5.06 16.11 -3.84
CA ARG A 215 -5.89 15.11 -3.19
C ARG A 215 -5.13 14.34 -2.12
N SER A 216 -3.95 13.82 -2.45
CA SER A 216 -3.15 13.04 -1.52
C SER A 216 -2.70 13.87 -0.31
N LEU A 217 -2.27 15.11 -0.53
CA LEU A 217 -1.87 16.01 0.54
C LEU A 217 -3.05 16.33 1.47
N ALA A 218 -4.21 16.65 0.92
CA ALA A 218 -5.43 16.91 1.68
C ALA A 218 -5.87 15.69 2.50
N GLU A 219 -5.79 14.48 1.93
CA GLU A 219 -6.14 13.22 2.62
C GLU A 219 -5.16 12.84 3.74
N ASN A 220 -3.90 13.27 3.64
CA ASN A 220 -2.88 13.04 4.67
C ASN A 220 -2.75 14.24 5.65
N GLY A 221 -3.65 15.24 5.58
CA GLY A 221 -3.64 16.38 6.49
C GLY A 221 -2.49 17.37 6.26
N LYS A 222 -1.75 17.27 5.16
CA LYS A 222 -0.63 18.16 4.81
C LYS A 222 -1.13 19.39 4.05
N LEU A 223 -1.99 20.19 4.72
CA LEU A 223 -2.75 21.26 4.08
C LEU A 223 -1.87 22.43 3.65
N ASP A 224 -0.82 22.77 4.40
CA ASP A 224 0.12 23.83 4.04
C ASP A 224 0.84 23.51 2.72
N GLN A 225 1.31 22.27 2.57
CA GLN A 225 1.94 21.81 1.31
C GLN A 225 0.94 21.77 0.15
N ALA A 226 -0.34 21.52 0.43
CA ALA A 226 -1.39 21.56 -0.58
C ALA A 226 -1.67 23.01 -1.05
N LEU A 227 -1.60 23.99 -0.16
CA LEU A 227 -1.67 25.42 -0.50
C LEU A 227 -0.46 25.85 -1.33
N GLU A 228 0.77 25.51 -0.92
CA GLU A 228 1.98 25.78 -1.69
C GLU A 228 1.89 25.18 -3.12
N LEU A 229 1.37 23.96 -3.24
CA LEU A 229 1.16 23.31 -4.54
C LEU A 229 0.19 24.10 -5.42
N LYS A 230 -0.93 24.59 -4.84
CA LYS A 230 -1.94 25.41 -5.51
C LYS A 230 -1.33 26.74 -5.96
N ASP A 231 -0.62 27.42 -5.08
CA ASP A 231 -0.01 28.72 -5.38
C ASP A 231 1.06 28.58 -6.45
N GLY A 232 1.93 27.57 -6.39
CA GLY A 232 2.90 27.27 -7.42
C GLY A 232 2.28 26.88 -8.78
N MET A 233 1.06 26.32 -8.80
CA MET A 233 0.31 26.10 -10.04
C MET A 233 -0.11 27.44 -10.70
N LEU A 234 -0.57 28.38 -9.89
CA LEU A 234 -1.06 29.70 -10.36
C LEU A 234 0.09 30.63 -10.80
N GLU A 235 1.17 30.69 -10.02
CA GLU A 235 2.34 31.55 -10.30
C GLU A 235 3.00 31.23 -11.64
N ARG A 236 3.03 29.96 -12.04
CA ARG A 236 3.62 29.54 -13.30
C ARG A 236 2.79 29.93 -14.52
N GLY A 237 1.53 30.30 -14.36
CA GLY A 237 0.65 30.73 -15.44
C GLY A 237 0.40 29.69 -16.55
N LEU A 238 0.89 28.47 -16.38
CA LEU A 238 0.79 27.38 -17.36
C LEU A 238 -0.56 26.67 -17.31
N ILE A 239 -1.26 26.76 -16.20
CA ILE A 239 -2.51 26.04 -15.94
C ILE A 239 -3.49 27.03 -15.32
N ALA A 240 -4.71 27.10 -15.89
CA ALA A 240 -5.81 27.86 -15.31
C ALA A 240 -6.21 27.33 -13.92
N PRO A 241 -6.85 28.14 -13.06
CA PRO A 241 -7.36 27.68 -11.79
C PRO A 241 -8.24 26.42 -11.97
N ASP A 242 -7.89 25.36 -11.24
CA ASP A 242 -8.53 24.07 -11.39
C ASP A 242 -9.51 23.81 -10.23
N THR A 243 -10.81 23.77 -10.53
CA THR A 243 -11.87 23.60 -9.54
C THR A 243 -11.72 22.34 -8.70
N GLN A 244 -11.16 21.25 -9.28
CA GLN A 244 -10.95 19.99 -8.54
C GLN A 244 -9.79 20.09 -7.54
N VAL A 245 -8.73 20.83 -7.87
CA VAL A 245 -7.63 21.10 -6.92
C VAL A 245 -8.17 21.86 -5.72
N TYR A 246 -8.94 22.94 -5.96
CA TYR A 246 -9.59 23.69 -4.87
C TYR A 246 -10.56 22.80 -4.07
N ALA A 247 -11.39 21.98 -4.74
CA ALA A 247 -12.32 21.08 -4.07
C ALA A 247 -11.62 20.09 -3.11
N PHE A 248 -10.47 19.54 -3.49
CA PHE A 248 -9.70 18.65 -2.63
C PHE A 248 -9.12 19.38 -1.41
N ILE A 249 -8.55 20.56 -1.62
CA ILE A 249 -7.97 21.36 -0.54
C ILE A 249 -9.06 21.85 0.43
N MET A 250 -10.17 22.38 -0.09
CA MET A 250 -11.34 22.76 0.71
C MET A 250 -11.85 21.57 1.54
N GLY A 251 -11.98 20.38 0.93
CA GLY A 251 -12.36 19.16 1.62
C GLY A 251 -11.39 18.78 2.74
N GLY A 252 -10.10 19.00 2.54
CA GLY A 252 -9.07 18.79 3.55
C GLY A 252 -9.24 19.75 4.76
N PHE A 253 -9.45 21.03 4.52
CA PHE A 253 -9.71 22.01 5.59
C PHE A 253 -11.02 21.75 6.34
N VAL A 254 -12.08 21.39 5.62
CA VAL A 254 -13.35 20.94 6.23
C VAL A 254 -13.15 19.74 7.15
N ASN A 255 -12.35 18.75 6.73
CA ASN A 255 -12.05 17.58 7.56
C ASN A 255 -11.17 17.93 8.78
N ALA A 256 -10.34 18.97 8.66
CA ALA A 256 -9.56 19.52 9.78
C ALA A 256 -10.39 20.43 10.72
N GLY A 257 -11.65 20.73 10.36
CA GLY A 257 -12.53 21.60 11.13
C GLY A 257 -12.36 23.10 10.87
N ASP A 258 -11.55 23.47 9.86
CA ASP A 258 -11.32 24.88 9.48
C ASP A 258 -12.29 25.33 8.38
N GLY A 259 -13.48 25.77 8.82
CA GLY A 259 -14.51 26.31 7.92
C GLY A 259 -14.12 27.66 7.31
N ASP A 260 -13.34 28.49 8.00
CA ASP A 260 -12.92 29.81 7.51
C ASP A 260 -12.03 29.68 6.28
N LYS A 261 -11.04 28.80 6.34
CA LYS A 261 -10.16 28.51 5.19
C LYS A 261 -10.92 27.93 4.03
N ALA A 262 -11.87 27.01 4.26
CA ALA A 262 -12.68 26.44 3.19
C ALA A 262 -13.49 27.51 2.45
N VAL A 263 -14.12 28.45 3.18
CA VAL A 263 -14.88 29.55 2.59
C VAL A 263 -13.95 30.53 1.86
N SER A 264 -12.80 30.89 2.45
CA SER A 264 -11.85 31.81 1.81
C SER A 264 -11.29 31.25 0.50
N LEU A 265 -11.05 29.94 0.41
CA LEU A 265 -10.62 29.27 -0.81
C LEU A 265 -11.70 29.29 -1.92
N TYR A 266 -12.98 29.25 -1.55
CA TYR A 266 -14.06 29.41 -2.51
C TYR A 266 -14.08 30.84 -3.08
N GLU A 267 -13.95 31.86 -2.22
CA GLU A 267 -13.91 33.26 -2.67
C GLU A 267 -12.67 33.51 -3.58
N GLU A 268 -11.51 32.99 -3.19
CA GLU A 268 -10.30 33.03 -4.03
C GLU A 268 -10.54 32.40 -5.40
N LEU A 269 -11.14 31.20 -5.43
CA LEU A 269 -11.44 30.51 -6.68
C LEU A 269 -12.37 31.33 -7.56
N LYS A 270 -13.41 31.94 -6.97
CA LYS A 270 -14.39 32.78 -7.67
C LYS A 270 -13.73 34.03 -8.26
N GLU A 271 -12.83 34.67 -7.52
CA GLU A 271 -12.04 35.81 -8.01
C GLU A 271 -11.11 35.40 -9.16
N LYS A 272 -10.37 34.30 -9.03
CA LYS A 272 -9.43 33.81 -10.04
C LYS A 272 -10.11 33.38 -11.34
N LEU A 273 -11.37 32.93 -11.28
CA LEU A 273 -12.17 32.59 -12.45
C LEU A 273 -12.77 33.83 -13.13
N GLY A 274 -12.57 35.04 -12.60
CA GLY A 274 -13.00 36.29 -13.23
C GLY A 274 -14.51 36.40 -13.44
N GLY A 275 -15.32 35.73 -12.60
CA GLY A 275 -16.78 35.72 -12.69
C GLY A 275 -17.36 34.60 -13.55
N GLU A 276 -16.52 33.68 -14.07
CA GLU A 276 -17.04 32.48 -14.69
C GLU A 276 -17.74 31.59 -13.64
N PRO A 277 -18.88 30.95 -13.97
CA PRO A 277 -19.60 30.13 -13.02
C PRO A 277 -18.81 28.87 -12.67
N ILE A 278 -18.72 28.55 -11.38
CA ILE A 278 -18.18 27.29 -10.91
C ILE A 278 -19.21 26.21 -11.19
N LEU A 279 -18.83 25.21 -12.01
CA LEU A 279 -19.74 24.14 -12.45
C LEU A 279 -19.56 22.83 -11.67
N ASP A 280 -18.63 22.80 -10.73
CA ASP A 280 -18.28 21.58 -9.96
C ASP A 280 -19.08 21.54 -8.64
N GLY A 281 -20.01 20.61 -8.55
CA GLY A 281 -20.84 20.43 -7.35
C GLY A 281 -20.08 19.98 -6.10
N VAL A 282 -18.83 19.45 -6.22
CA VAL A 282 -18.01 19.09 -5.04
C VAL A 282 -17.52 20.33 -4.33
N VAL A 283 -17.18 21.39 -5.07
CA VAL A 283 -16.80 22.70 -4.49
C VAL A 283 -17.92 23.24 -3.63
N TYR A 284 -19.15 23.23 -4.14
CA TYR A 284 -20.31 23.72 -3.39
C TYR A 284 -20.64 22.83 -2.17
N GLY A 285 -20.51 21.51 -2.29
CA GLY A 285 -20.68 20.61 -1.15
C GLY A 285 -19.66 20.88 -0.03
N ASN A 286 -18.41 21.18 -0.37
CA ASN A 286 -17.39 21.57 0.62
C ASN A 286 -17.62 22.98 1.16
N LEU A 287 -18.13 23.92 0.34
CA LEU A 287 -18.54 25.24 0.79
C LEU A 287 -19.66 25.15 1.82
N MET A 288 -20.70 24.36 1.56
CA MET A 288 -21.77 24.11 2.51
C MET A 288 -21.24 23.57 3.84
N LYS A 289 -20.34 22.57 3.80
CA LYS A 289 -19.68 22.06 5.01
C LYS A 289 -18.91 23.15 5.75
N GLY A 290 -18.20 24.00 5.02
CA GLY A 290 -17.49 25.16 5.58
C GLY A 290 -18.43 26.12 6.31
N TYR A 291 -19.57 26.47 5.70
CA TYR A 291 -20.57 27.31 6.33
C TYR A 291 -21.18 26.66 7.58
N PHE A 292 -21.49 25.38 7.54
CA PHE A 292 -21.99 24.66 8.72
C PHE A 292 -20.96 24.64 9.87
N LEU A 293 -19.67 24.45 9.57
CA LEU A 293 -18.60 24.53 10.58
C LEU A 293 -18.49 25.91 11.23
N LYS A 294 -18.82 26.97 10.49
CA LYS A 294 -18.89 28.35 11.01
C LYS A 294 -20.17 28.63 11.74
N GLY A 295 -21.12 27.73 11.79
CA GLY A 295 -22.46 27.99 12.35
C GLY A 295 -23.36 28.87 11.48
N MET A 296 -22.99 29.04 10.20
CA MET A 296 -23.72 29.84 9.19
C MET A 296 -24.71 28.93 8.43
N GLU A 297 -25.69 28.40 9.15
CA GLU A 297 -26.64 27.41 8.60
C GLU A 297 -27.48 27.98 7.47
N LYS A 298 -27.85 29.25 7.56
CA LYS A 298 -28.67 29.94 6.57
C LYS A 298 -27.93 30.01 5.22
N GLU A 299 -26.69 30.47 5.24
CA GLU A 299 -25.86 30.59 4.04
C GLU A 299 -25.57 29.20 3.42
N ALA A 300 -25.40 28.18 4.25
CA ALA A 300 -25.27 26.81 3.77
C ALA A 300 -26.54 26.35 3.03
N MET A 301 -27.72 26.66 3.56
CA MET A 301 -28.98 26.28 2.93
C MET A 301 -29.33 27.18 1.73
N ASP A 302 -28.97 28.46 1.74
CA ASP A 302 -29.08 29.33 0.57
C ASP A 302 -28.24 28.79 -0.59
N CYS A 303 -26.99 28.37 -0.30
CA CYS A 303 -26.12 27.69 -1.27
C CYS A 303 -26.77 26.39 -1.78
N TYR A 304 -27.37 25.57 -0.92
CA TYR A 304 -28.09 24.35 -1.31
C TYR A 304 -29.23 24.63 -2.31
N VAL A 305 -30.05 25.65 -2.02
CA VAL A 305 -31.17 26.03 -2.89
C VAL A 305 -30.67 26.59 -4.23
N GLU A 306 -29.63 27.42 -4.24
CA GLU A 306 -29.04 27.98 -5.46
C GLU A 306 -28.50 26.88 -6.39
N VAL A 307 -27.79 25.92 -5.80
CA VAL A 307 -27.05 24.89 -6.56
C VAL A 307 -27.98 23.79 -7.10
N LEU A 308 -29.01 23.42 -6.35
CA LEU A 308 -29.96 22.37 -6.71
C LEU A 308 -31.30 22.87 -7.26
N GLY A 309 -31.50 24.21 -7.31
CA GLY A 309 -32.70 24.85 -7.83
C GLY A 309 -32.92 24.62 -9.33
N GLU A 310 -34.14 24.86 -9.78
CA GLU A 310 -34.48 24.81 -11.20
C GLU A 310 -33.69 25.88 -11.98
N GLY A 311 -32.96 25.42 -13.02
CA GLY A 311 -32.14 26.32 -13.84
C GLY A 311 -30.66 26.42 -13.43
N SER A 312 -30.24 25.73 -12.36
CA SER A 312 -28.84 25.65 -11.99
C SER A 312 -28.01 24.98 -13.11
N LYS A 313 -26.85 25.58 -13.44
CA LYS A 313 -25.89 25.03 -14.42
C LYS A 313 -24.86 24.10 -13.77
N VAL A 314 -24.88 23.98 -12.45
CA VAL A 314 -23.92 23.14 -11.71
C VAL A 314 -24.10 21.68 -12.07
N ARG A 315 -22.98 21.00 -12.35
CA ARG A 315 -22.98 19.59 -12.73
C ARG A 315 -22.83 18.73 -11.47
N PHE A 316 -23.85 17.92 -11.22
CA PHE A 316 -23.83 16.92 -10.14
C PHE A 316 -23.49 15.55 -10.71
N GLY A 317 -22.46 14.95 -10.13
CA GLY A 317 -22.15 13.52 -10.24
C GLY A 317 -22.34 12.84 -8.90
N ALA A 318 -22.18 11.53 -8.83
CA ALA A 318 -22.32 10.77 -7.59
C ALA A 318 -21.47 11.35 -6.43
N VAL A 319 -20.25 11.80 -6.72
CA VAL A 319 -19.37 12.39 -5.68
C VAL A 319 -19.94 13.70 -5.15
N SER A 320 -20.47 14.57 -6.02
CA SER A 320 -21.06 15.84 -5.61
C SER A 320 -22.32 15.62 -4.74
N TYR A 321 -23.19 14.71 -5.16
CA TYR A 321 -24.36 14.31 -4.36
C TYR A 321 -23.95 13.79 -2.99
N ASN A 322 -22.99 12.87 -2.94
CA ASN A 322 -22.50 12.29 -1.68
C ASN A 322 -21.88 13.38 -0.75
N THR A 323 -21.19 14.37 -1.31
CA THR A 323 -20.62 15.46 -0.51
C THR A 323 -21.70 16.32 0.13
N VAL A 324 -22.79 16.62 -0.62
CA VAL A 324 -23.93 17.39 -0.10
C VAL A 324 -24.76 16.56 0.87
N LEU A 325 -25.03 15.28 0.59
CA LEU A 325 -25.69 14.36 1.51
C LEU A 325 -24.96 14.28 2.87
N ASP A 326 -23.64 14.11 2.83
CA ASP A 326 -22.81 14.09 4.04
C ASP A 326 -22.87 15.46 4.78
N ALA A 327 -22.90 16.58 4.05
CA ALA A 327 -23.05 17.92 4.67
C ALA A 327 -24.39 18.04 5.41
N LEU A 328 -25.48 17.66 4.79
CA LEU A 328 -26.81 17.70 5.38
C LEU A 328 -26.95 16.73 6.55
N GLY A 329 -26.52 15.49 6.38
CA GLY A 329 -26.61 14.44 7.40
C GLY A 329 -25.83 14.75 8.66
N ARG A 330 -24.60 15.32 8.53
CA ARG A 330 -23.79 15.71 9.69
C ARG A 330 -24.38 16.87 10.49
N ASN A 331 -25.21 17.70 9.86
CA ASN A 331 -25.77 18.90 10.48
C ASN A 331 -27.27 18.76 10.83
N GLY A 332 -27.76 17.54 10.96
CA GLY A 332 -29.12 17.26 11.43
C GLY A 332 -30.23 17.57 10.42
N ARG A 333 -29.88 17.84 9.14
CA ARG A 333 -30.84 18.16 8.06
C ARG A 333 -31.30 16.88 7.33
N LEU A 334 -31.75 15.87 8.09
CA LEU A 334 -32.11 14.57 7.54
C LEU A 334 -33.22 14.66 6.47
N GLU A 335 -34.25 15.49 6.69
CA GLU A 335 -35.36 15.65 5.74
C GLU A 335 -34.90 16.17 4.36
N ASP A 336 -33.95 17.10 4.36
CA ASP A 336 -33.39 17.63 3.12
C ASP A 336 -32.44 16.63 2.46
N ALA A 337 -31.70 15.85 3.26
CA ALA A 337 -30.89 14.75 2.77
C ALA A 337 -31.77 13.65 2.11
N LEU A 338 -32.90 13.32 2.69
CA LEU A 338 -33.86 12.37 2.11
C LEU A 338 -34.38 12.83 0.76
N LYS A 339 -34.86 14.09 0.66
CA LYS A 339 -35.33 14.66 -0.61
C LYS A 339 -34.24 14.62 -1.69
N LEU A 340 -33.00 14.91 -1.28
CA LEU A 340 -31.87 14.87 -2.20
C LEU A 340 -31.53 13.45 -2.65
N PHE A 341 -31.56 12.48 -1.74
CA PHE A 341 -31.30 11.08 -2.03
C PHE A 341 -32.38 10.49 -2.95
N ASP A 342 -33.65 10.79 -2.71
CA ASP A 342 -34.78 10.39 -3.57
C ASP A 342 -34.63 10.97 -4.98
N ARG A 343 -34.28 12.27 -5.09
CA ARG A 343 -33.95 12.89 -6.38
C ARG A 343 -32.81 12.15 -7.09
N MET A 344 -31.73 11.83 -6.37
CA MET A 344 -30.60 11.10 -6.91
C MET A 344 -30.99 9.70 -7.39
N CYS A 345 -31.86 9.00 -6.66
CA CYS A 345 -32.41 7.71 -7.04
C CYS A 345 -33.28 7.80 -8.29
N MET A 346 -34.10 8.85 -8.45
CA MET A 346 -34.89 9.10 -9.65
C MET A 346 -34.01 9.42 -10.87
N GLU A 347 -32.95 10.18 -10.69
CA GLU A 347 -32.00 10.52 -11.76
C GLU A 347 -31.07 9.34 -12.15
N HIS A 348 -31.06 8.26 -11.33
CA HIS A 348 -30.27 7.07 -11.60
C HIS A 348 -30.87 6.21 -12.72
N ASP A 349 -32.18 6.27 -12.93
CA ASP A 349 -32.87 5.48 -13.95
C ASP A 349 -32.55 5.97 -15.38
N PRO A 350 -32.40 5.07 -16.37
CA PRO A 350 -32.12 5.46 -17.75
C PRO A 350 -33.12 6.49 -18.29
N PRO A 351 -32.71 7.51 -19.08
CA PRO A 351 -31.42 7.62 -19.80
C PRO A 351 -30.30 8.40 -19.08
N ARG A 352 -30.52 8.87 -17.86
CA ARG A 352 -29.54 9.68 -17.10
C ARG A 352 -28.89 8.82 -16.04
N THR A 353 -27.79 8.20 -16.35
CA THR A 353 -27.03 7.37 -15.41
C THR A 353 -26.19 8.21 -14.44
N ILE A 354 -26.81 8.78 -13.42
CA ILE A 354 -26.07 9.19 -12.23
C ILE A 354 -26.04 7.95 -11.34
N ALA A 355 -24.87 7.37 -11.17
CA ALA A 355 -24.73 6.15 -10.41
C ALA A 355 -24.89 6.43 -8.91
N VAL A 356 -26.02 6.05 -8.33
CA VAL A 356 -26.10 5.79 -6.89
C VAL A 356 -25.06 4.72 -6.58
N ASN A 357 -24.23 4.94 -5.58
CA ASN A 357 -23.13 4.05 -5.22
C ASN A 357 -23.09 3.81 -3.71
N LEU A 358 -22.20 2.92 -3.26
CA LEU A 358 -22.00 2.62 -1.84
C LEU A 358 -21.82 3.88 -0.98
N GLY A 359 -21.09 4.89 -1.49
CA GLY A 359 -20.92 6.15 -0.77
C GLY A 359 -22.20 6.93 -0.54
N SER A 360 -23.17 6.84 -1.47
CA SER A 360 -24.49 7.48 -1.32
C SER A 360 -25.30 6.83 -0.21
N PHE A 361 -25.33 5.50 -0.20
CA PHE A 361 -26.02 4.74 0.85
C PHE A 361 -25.34 4.91 2.21
N ASN A 362 -24.01 4.85 2.28
CA ASN A 362 -23.29 5.04 3.53
C ASN A 362 -23.53 6.44 4.11
N ALA A 363 -23.60 7.48 3.26
CA ALA A 363 -23.94 8.83 3.72
C ALA A 363 -25.35 8.91 4.31
N MET A 364 -26.33 8.18 3.74
CA MET A 364 -27.69 8.11 4.28
C MET A 364 -27.78 7.28 5.55
N VAL A 365 -27.08 6.13 5.61
CA VAL A 365 -26.96 5.33 6.84
C VAL A 365 -26.39 6.18 7.97
N ASP A 366 -25.30 6.93 7.71
CA ASP A 366 -24.71 7.86 8.69
C ASP A 366 -25.69 8.96 9.12
N ALA A 367 -26.49 9.50 8.19
CA ALA A 367 -27.47 10.54 8.48
C ALA A 367 -28.60 10.01 9.37
N TYR A 368 -29.13 8.82 9.09
CA TYR A 368 -30.13 8.19 9.92
C TYR A 368 -29.60 7.81 11.30
N CYS A 369 -28.39 7.24 11.38
CA CYS A 369 -27.75 6.90 12.66
C CYS A 369 -27.48 8.12 13.53
N ARG A 370 -27.10 9.27 12.94
CA ARG A 370 -26.93 10.55 13.67
C ARG A 370 -28.27 11.11 14.19
N ALA A 371 -29.34 10.81 13.50
CA ALA A 371 -30.69 11.18 13.91
C ALA A 371 -31.32 10.14 14.87
N GLU A 372 -30.54 9.17 15.36
CA GLU A 372 -30.96 8.06 16.24
C GLU A 372 -32.07 7.19 15.64
N ARG A 373 -32.24 7.21 14.31
CA ARG A 373 -33.20 6.41 13.54
C ARG A 373 -32.57 5.13 13.03
N PHE A 374 -32.12 4.26 13.92
CA PHE A 374 -31.33 3.06 13.58
C PHE A 374 -32.10 2.05 12.74
N GLN A 375 -33.40 1.87 12.98
CA GLN A 375 -34.23 0.94 12.19
C GLN A 375 -34.31 1.39 10.73
N ASP A 376 -34.48 2.68 10.49
CA ASP A 376 -34.48 3.25 9.13
C ASP A 376 -33.11 3.13 8.46
N ALA A 377 -32.03 3.25 9.24
CA ALA A 377 -30.66 3.03 8.75
C ALA A 377 -30.47 1.59 8.25
N ILE A 378 -30.96 0.59 9.01
CA ILE A 378 -30.92 -0.83 8.63
C ILE A 378 -31.77 -1.06 7.38
N GLU A 379 -32.98 -0.44 7.29
CA GLU A 379 -33.85 -0.56 6.12
C GLU A 379 -33.20 0.01 4.85
N VAL A 380 -32.57 1.19 4.95
CA VAL A 380 -31.85 1.80 3.81
C VAL A 380 -30.63 0.98 3.43
N PHE A 381 -29.93 0.40 4.40
CA PHE A 381 -28.81 -0.51 4.15
C PHE A 381 -29.26 -1.74 3.35
N GLY A 382 -30.38 -2.37 3.72
CA GLY A 382 -30.97 -3.50 2.99
C GLY A 382 -31.34 -3.16 1.54
N LYS A 383 -31.74 -1.91 1.25
CA LYS A 383 -32.08 -1.44 -0.12
C LYS A 383 -30.86 -1.32 -1.04
N MET A 384 -29.61 -1.42 -0.54
CA MET A 384 -28.42 -1.40 -1.37
C MET A 384 -28.42 -2.49 -2.44
N ALA A 385 -28.82 -3.71 -2.07
CA ALA A 385 -28.86 -4.85 -2.97
C ALA A 385 -29.87 -4.64 -4.13
N GLU A 386 -31.03 -4.02 -3.86
CA GLU A 386 -32.06 -3.72 -4.85
C GLU A 386 -31.55 -2.78 -5.96
N LYS A 387 -30.68 -1.84 -5.59
CA LYS A 387 -30.05 -0.88 -6.52
C LYS A 387 -28.74 -1.40 -7.12
N ARG A 388 -28.45 -2.70 -7.00
CA ARG A 388 -27.21 -3.35 -7.48
C ARG A 388 -25.93 -2.79 -6.86
N CYS A 389 -26.03 -2.22 -5.67
CA CYS A 389 -24.90 -1.79 -4.85
C CYS A 389 -24.66 -2.89 -3.80
N ALA A 390 -23.81 -3.87 -4.10
CA ALA A 390 -23.46 -4.89 -3.11
C ALA A 390 -22.68 -4.23 -1.95
N PRO A 391 -23.13 -4.35 -0.69
CA PRO A 391 -22.38 -3.86 0.46
C PRO A 391 -21.00 -4.52 0.55
N ASP A 392 -19.99 -3.76 0.90
CA ASP A 392 -18.66 -4.26 1.20
C ASP A 392 -18.41 -4.33 2.73
N ALA A 393 -17.28 -4.90 3.14
CA ALA A 393 -16.94 -5.01 4.56
C ALA A 393 -16.93 -3.64 5.26
N LEU A 394 -16.58 -2.57 4.55
CA LEU A 394 -16.58 -1.23 5.09
C LEU A 394 -18.00 -0.72 5.39
N SER A 395 -18.97 -1.01 4.51
CA SER A 395 -20.38 -0.62 4.69
C SER A 395 -20.99 -1.34 5.88
N TYR A 396 -20.75 -2.66 6.02
CA TYR A 396 -21.20 -3.42 7.20
C TYR A 396 -20.54 -2.89 8.48
N ASN A 397 -19.23 -2.70 8.49
CA ASN A 397 -18.49 -2.21 9.65
C ASN A 397 -18.96 -0.82 10.10
N ASN A 398 -19.33 0.04 9.14
CA ASN A 398 -19.87 1.36 9.47
C ASN A 398 -21.16 1.26 10.27
N LEU A 399 -22.11 0.44 9.82
CA LEU A 399 -23.40 0.29 10.51
C LEU A 399 -23.23 -0.49 11.82
N ILE A 400 -22.42 -1.54 11.88
CA ILE A 400 -22.06 -2.27 13.11
C ILE A 400 -21.46 -1.31 14.16
N ASP A 401 -20.56 -0.40 13.76
CA ASP A 401 -19.96 0.60 14.64
C ASP A 401 -21.02 1.54 15.26
N TRP A 402 -21.95 2.02 14.43
CA TRP A 402 -23.06 2.86 14.91
C TRP A 402 -23.98 2.12 15.89
N LEU A 403 -24.38 0.91 15.56
CA LEU A 403 -25.28 0.10 16.39
C LEU A 403 -24.59 -0.26 17.73
N GLY A 404 -23.34 -0.70 17.68
CA GLY A 404 -22.58 -1.03 18.88
C GLY A 404 -22.32 0.16 19.80
N LYS A 405 -22.13 1.37 19.24
CA LYS A 405 -21.99 2.60 20.02
C LYS A 405 -23.29 3.01 20.73
N ASN A 406 -24.43 2.53 20.25
CA ASN A 406 -25.75 2.85 20.77
C ASN A 406 -26.44 1.64 21.45
N ASP A 407 -25.63 0.68 21.94
CA ASP A 407 -26.06 -0.48 22.72
C ASP A 407 -27.00 -1.45 21.98
N LEU A 408 -27.10 -1.34 20.67
CA LEU A 408 -27.89 -2.21 19.78
C LEU A 408 -27.07 -3.41 19.32
N VAL A 409 -26.50 -4.16 20.28
CA VAL A 409 -25.58 -5.26 19.99
C VAL A 409 -26.25 -6.41 19.24
N GLY A 410 -27.53 -6.66 19.52
CA GLY A 410 -28.31 -7.73 18.85
C GLY A 410 -28.43 -7.48 17.34
N GLU A 411 -28.71 -6.23 16.95
CA GLU A 411 -28.79 -5.80 15.55
C GLU A 411 -27.41 -5.84 14.88
N ALA A 412 -26.35 -5.44 15.59
CA ALA A 412 -24.98 -5.53 15.11
C ALA A 412 -24.55 -6.97 14.84
N GLU A 413 -24.90 -7.91 15.73
CA GLU A 413 -24.70 -9.35 15.54
C GLU A 413 -25.51 -9.91 14.37
N GLY A 414 -26.73 -9.38 14.16
CA GLY A 414 -27.56 -9.70 12.99
C GLY A 414 -26.87 -9.36 11.68
N LEU A 415 -26.30 -8.15 11.60
CA LEU A 415 -25.52 -7.68 10.43
C LEU A 415 -24.24 -8.49 10.22
N TYR A 416 -23.56 -8.88 11.29
CA TYR A 416 -22.38 -9.76 11.20
C TYR A 416 -22.74 -11.12 10.58
N LYS A 417 -23.89 -11.71 10.95
CA LYS A 417 -24.37 -12.96 10.36
C LYS A 417 -24.75 -12.78 8.89
N GLU A 418 -25.50 -11.71 8.58
CA GLU A 418 -25.88 -11.36 7.22
C GLU A 418 -24.65 -11.15 6.32
N MET A 419 -23.61 -10.48 6.82
CA MET A 419 -22.34 -10.26 6.13
C MET A 419 -21.73 -11.60 5.65
N GLY A 420 -21.71 -12.62 6.51
CA GLY A 420 -21.25 -13.96 6.16
C GLY A 420 -22.14 -14.67 5.15
N GLU A 421 -23.46 -14.54 5.27
CA GLU A 421 -24.44 -15.13 4.34
C GLU A 421 -24.35 -14.51 2.93
N GLN A 422 -24.03 -13.22 2.85
CA GLN A 422 -23.80 -12.51 1.59
C GLN A 422 -22.41 -12.77 0.97
N GLY A 423 -21.60 -13.60 1.61
CA GLY A 423 -20.25 -13.93 1.16
C GLY A 423 -19.23 -12.80 1.32
N VAL A 424 -19.52 -11.83 2.17
CA VAL A 424 -18.59 -10.76 2.56
C VAL A 424 -17.82 -11.24 3.78
N ASN A 425 -16.53 -11.46 3.65
CA ASN A 425 -15.71 -11.93 4.77
C ASN A 425 -15.52 -10.82 5.82
N PRO A 426 -15.85 -11.10 7.11
CA PRO A 426 -15.48 -10.21 8.20
C PRO A 426 -13.98 -10.01 8.27
N ASP A 427 -13.56 -8.77 8.49
CA ASP A 427 -12.16 -8.42 8.69
C ASP A 427 -11.84 -8.28 10.19
N GLU A 428 -10.57 -8.09 10.53
CA GLU A 428 -10.14 -7.89 11.92
C GLU A 428 -10.91 -6.74 12.60
N TYR A 429 -11.23 -5.70 11.85
CA TYR A 429 -11.95 -4.56 12.39
C TYR A 429 -13.42 -4.89 12.73
N THR A 430 -14.08 -5.75 11.94
CA THR A 430 -15.43 -6.24 12.24
C THR A 430 -15.47 -6.89 13.63
N PHE A 431 -14.51 -7.77 13.92
CA PHE A 431 -14.43 -8.43 15.23
C PHE A 431 -14.13 -7.45 16.36
N VAL A 432 -13.23 -6.49 16.14
CA VAL A 432 -12.92 -5.44 17.13
C VAL A 432 -14.17 -4.63 17.49
N LEU A 433 -15.00 -4.28 16.50
CA LEU A 433 -16.25 -3.56 16.75
C LEU A 433 -17.24 -4.37 17.60
N LEU A 434 -17.38 -5.67 17.29
CA LEU A 434 -18.26 -6.57 18.07
C LEU A 434 -17.73 -6.75 19.50
N ILE A 435 -16.43 -6.92 19.67
CA ILE A 435 -15.79 -7.01 20.99
C ILE A 435 -16.07 -5.75 21.82
N GLU A 436 -15.84 -4.56 21.24
CA GLU A 436 -16.11 -3.30 21.92
C GLU A 436 -17.60 -3.14 22.28
N SER A 437 -18.48 -3.53 21.38
CA SER A 437 -19.93 -3.47 21.60
C SER A 437 -20.38 -4.41 22.72
N CYS A 438 -19.87 -5.63 22.76
CA CYS A 438 -20.19 -6.59 23.82
C CYS A 438 -19.68 -6.13 25.20
N PHE A 439 -18.46 -5.60 25.30
CA PHE A 439 -17.94 -5.03 26.57
C PHE A 439 -18.76 -3.84 27.04
N LYS A 440 -19.32 -3.04 26.13
CA LYS A 440 -20.12 -1.88 26.47
C LYS A 440 -21.44 -2.24 27.19
N VAL A 441 -22.02 -3.41 26.87
CA VAL A 441 -23.25 -3.91 27.46
C VAL A 441 -22.99 -5.06 28.46
N ASP A 442 -21.78 -5.14 29.02
CA ASP A 442 -21.36 -6.13 30.02
C ASP A 442 -21.45 -7.59 29.57
N ARG A 443 -21.49 -7.85 28.25
CA ARG A 443 -21.47 -9.22 27.68
C ARG A 443 -20.03 -9.72 27.49
N VAL A 444 -19.32 -9.90 28.61
CA VAL A 444 -17.88 -10.20 28.62
C VAL A 444 -17.55 -11.50 27.92
N GLU A 445 -18.33 -12.55 28.17
CA GLU A 445 -18.10 -13.89 27.59
C GLU A 445 -18.23 -13.87 26.06
N ASP A 446 -19.19 -13.10 25.55
CA ASP A 446 -19.39 -12.95 24.12
C ASP A 446 -18.25 -12.16 23.48
N ALA A 447 -17.72 -11.13 24.15
CA ALA A 447 -16.56 -10.39 23.70
C ALA A 447 -15.33 -11.28 23.53
N VAL A 448 -15.05 -12.13 24.53
CA VAL A 448 -13.97 -13.12 24.48
C VAL A 448 -14.24 -14.18 23.40
N ALA A 449 -15.49 -14.60 23.22
CA ALA A 449 -15.85 -15.53 22.17
C ALA A 449 -15.62 -14.95 20.76
N TYR A 450 -15.91 -13.66 20.52
CA TYR A 450 -15.60 -13.00 19.26
C TYR A 450 -14.09 -12.86 19.01
N PHE A 451 -13.31 -12.60 20.04
CA PHE A 451 -11.86 -12.59 19.92
C PHE A 451 -11.32 -13.97 19.49
N ASN A 452 -11.82 -15.05 20.09
CA ASN A 452 -11.43 -16.41 19.71
C ASN A 452 -11.89 -16.77 18.28
N LYS A 453 -13.11 -16.38 17.87
CA LYS A 453 -13.61 -16.56 16.50
C LYS A 453 -12.72 -15.88 15.44
N MET A 454 -12.01 -14.82 15.80
CA MET A 454 -11.05 -14.19 14.90
C MET A 454 -9.94 -15.15 14.48
N PHE A 455 -9.42 -15.96 15.41
CA PHE A 455 -8.44 -17.01 15.11
C PHE A 455 -9.06 -18.13 14.25
N ASP A 456 -10.28 -18.55 14.56
CA ASP A 456 -10.99 -19.58 13.79
C ASP A 456 -11.24 -19.14 12.34
N ALA A 457 -11.43 -17.85 12.12
CA ALA A 457 -11.53 -17.25 10.79
C ALA A 457 -10.17 -17.12 10.06
N GLY A 458 -9.06 -17.55 10.68
CA GLY A 458 -7.71 -17.48 10.13
C GLY A 458 -7.11 -16.07 10.12
N LEU A 459 -7.71 -15.15 10.87
CA LEU A 459 -7.19 -13.80 11.05
C LEU A 459 -6.13 -13.78 12.16
N ARG A 460 -5.12 -12.92 12.00
CA ARG A 460 -4.12 -12.69 13.05
C ARG A 460 -4.46 -11.40 13.79
N PRO A 461 -4.88 -11.48 15.07
CA PRO A 461 -5.14 -10.28 15.85
C PRO A 461 -3.88 -9.43 15.97
N ASN A 462 -4.03 -8.13 15.83
CA ASN A 462 -2.95 -7.18 16.06
C ASN A 462 -2.98 -6.65 17.52
N ALA A 463 -1.98 -5.86 17.90
CA ALA A 463 -1.93 -5.28 19.25
C ALA A 463 -3.18 -4.46 19.61
N ASN A 464 -3.88 -3.88 18.63
CA ASN A 464 -5.12 -3.13 18.89
C ASN A 464 -6.28 -4.05 19.30
N ALA A 465 -6.43 -5.22 18.67
CA ALA A 465 -7.46 -6.20 19.02
C ALA A 465 -7.24 -6.72 20.46
N PHE A 466 -5.99 -7.08 20.80
CA PHE A 466 -5.63 -7.45 22.17
C PHE A 466 -5.91 -6.33 23.17
N ASN A 467 -5.53 -5.10 22.86
CA ASN A 467 -5.75 -3.95 23.75
C ASN A 467 -7.24 -3.68 23.99
N LYS A 468 -8.11 -4.00 23.04
CA LYS A 468 -9.56 -3.86 23.23
C LYS A 468 -10.10 -4.90 24.21
N VAL A 469 -9.64 -6.15 24.11
CA VAL A 469 -10.02 -7.19 25.08
C VAL A 469 -9.43 -6.90 26.46
N ILE A 470 -8.14 -6.60 26.54
CA ILE A 470 -7.48 -6.26 27.82
C ILE A 470 -8.17 -5.07 28.47
N GLY A 471 -8.40 -3.97 27.73
CA GLY A 471 -9.05 -2.78 28.25
C GLY A 471 -10.52 -2.99 28.62
N GLY A 472 -11.22 -3.90 27.93
CA GLY A 472 -12.57 -4.34 28.29
C GLY A 472 -12.59 -5.13 29.60
N LEU A 473 -11.70 -6.11 29.76
CA LEU A 473 -11.56 -6.91 30.97
C LEU A 473 -11.12 -6.08 32.17
N VAL A 474 -10.23 -5.13 32.00
CA VAL A 474 -9.83 -4.16 33.03
C VAL A 474 -11.03 -3.36 33.54
N LYS A 475 -11.89 -2.88 32.67
CA LYS A 475 -13.08 -2.10 33.05
C LYS A 475 -14.08 -2.87 33.88
N VAL A 476 -14.17 -4.20 33.70
CA VAL A 476 -15.03 -5.09 34.46
C VAL A 476 -14.29 -5.81 35.61
N ASP A 477 -13.12 -5.28 36.00
CA ASP A 477 -12.29 -5.76 37.13
C ASP A 477 -11.83 -7.23 37.02
N ARG A 478 -11.73 -7.76 35.77
CA ARG A 478 -11.23 -9.13 35.53
C ARG A 478 -9.72 -9.10 35.21
N LEU A 479 -8.93 -8.53 36.11
CA LEU A 479 -7.49 -8.26 35.92
C LEU A 479 -6.66 -9.51 35.61
N SER A 480 -6.99 -10.65 36.23
CA SER A 480 -6.26 -11.90 35.99
C SER A 480 -6.40 -12.42 34.57
N GLU A 481 -7.58 -12.22 33.96
CA GLU A 481 -7.82 -12.60 32.58
C GLU A 481 -7.17 -11.59 31.63
N ALA A 482 -7.25 -10.30 31.97
CA ALA A 482 -6.56 -9.25 31.22
C ALA A 482 -5.05 -9.53 31.13
N GLN A 483 -4.42 -9.95 32.24
CA GLN A 483 -3.02 -10.40 32.26
C GLN A 483 -2.80 -11.61 31.35
N GLY A 484 -3.70 -12.60 31.36
CA GLY A 484 -3.60 -13.78 30.52
C GLY A 484 -3.61 -13.42 29.01
N PHE A 485 -4.44 -12.46 28.61
CA PHE A 485 -4.41 -11.95 27.22
C PHE A 485 -3.14 -11.17 26.90
N PHE A 486 -2.61 -10.43 27.83
CA PHE A 486 -1.33 -9.74 27.65
C PHE A 486 -0.17 -10.73 27.47
N ASP A 487 -0.12 -11.77 28.31
CA ASP A 487 0.90 -12.82 28.23
C ASP A 487 0.79 -13.65 26.94
N MET A 488 -0.41 -13.77 26.38
CA MET A 488 -0.66 -14.43 25.08
C MET A 488 -0.10 -13.63 23.89
N MET A 489 0.08 -12.33 23.98
CA MET A 489 0.54 -11.51 22.85
C MET A 489 1.88 -12.01 22.26
N PRO A 490 2.95 -12.21 23.05
CA PRO A 490 4.22 -12.72 22.53
C PRO A 490 4.10 -14.15 21.96
N GLU A 491 3.26 -15.01 22.58
CA GLU A 491 3.02 -16.37 22.11
C GLU A 491 2.39 -16.40 20.70
N LYS A 492 1.61 -15.37 20.37
CA LYS A 492 0.98 -15.18 19.05
C LYS A 492 1.81 -14.31 18.11
N GLU A 493 3.08 -14.08 18.41
CA GLU A 493 3.98 -13.23 17.63
C GLU A 493 3.52 -11.75 17.54
N VAL A 494 2.70 -11.29 18.48
CA VAL A 494 2.24 -9.91 18.57
C VAL A 494 3.06 -9.18 19.63
N LYS A 495 3.76 -8.13 19.24
CA LYS A 495 4.55 -7.35 20.18
C LYS A 495 3.65 -6.37 20.94
N PRO A 496 3.65 -6.36 22.29
CA PRO A 496 2.96 -5.35 23.08
C PRO A 496 3.49 -3.95 22.74
N ASN A 497 2.59 -2.97 22.71
CA ASN A 497 2.95 -1.57 22.53
C ASN A 497 2.72 -0.78 23.82
N ILE A 498 3.12 0.49 23.85
CA ILE A 498 2.97 1.35 25.02
C ILE A 498 1.54 1.31 25.59
N ALA A 499 0.51 1.31 24.73
CA ALA A 499 -0.88 1.25 25.16
C ALA A 499 -1.25 -0.08 25.83
N SER A 500 -0.63 -1.21 25.41
CA SER A 500 -0.82 -2.52 26.04
C SER A 500 -0.33 -2.50 27.49
N TYR A 501 0.86 -1.94 27.69
CA TYR A 501 1.46 -1.80 29.02
C TYR A 501 0.69 -0.81 29.89
N GLU A 502 0.31 0.36 29.37
CA GLU A 502 -0.43 1.38 30.11
C GLU A 502 -1.77 0.89 30.64
N LEU A 503 -2.49 0.07 29.87
CA LEU A 503 -3.78 -0.48 30.29
C LEU A 503 -3.66 -1.30 31.58
N LEU A 504 -2.72 -2.24 31.64
CA LEU A 504 -2.52 -3.08 32.82
C LEU A 504 -1.82 -2.33 33.96
N PHE A 505 -0.82 -1.50 33.63
CA PHE A 505 -0.10 -0.73 34.63
C PHE A 505 -1.02 0.16 35.45
N LYS A 506 -1.86 0.96 34.80
CA LYS A 506 -2.83 1.82 35.48
C LYS A 506 -3.85 0.99 36.28
N ALA A 507 -4.33 -0.10 35.69
CA ALA A 507 -5.29 -0.98 36.35
C ALA A 507 -4.72 -1.62 37.62
N TYR A 508 -3.45 -2.00 37.62
CA TYR A 508 -2.81 -2.60 38.83
C TYR A 508 -2.54 -1.54 39.90
N ILE A 509 -2.19 -0.31 39.52
CA ILE A 509 -2.07 0.79 40.50
C ILE A 509 -3.43 1.12 41.12
N ASP A 510 -4.50 1.23 40.32
CA ASP A 510 -5.85 1.51 40.80
C ASP A 510 -6.38 0.40 41.71
N ALA A 511 -5.99 -0.86 41.47
CA ALA A 511 -6.33 -2.01 42.30
C ALA A 511 -5.37 -2.22 43.48
N ALA A 512 -4.41 -1.33 43.73
CA ALA A 512 -3.36 -1.43 44.76
C ALA A 512 -2.53 -2.75 44.66
N ARG A 513 -2.41 -3.33 43.46
CA ARG A 513 -1.59 -4.51 43.18
C ARG A 513 -0.19 -4.11 42.73
N LEU A 514 0.57 -3.51 43.65
CA LEU A 514 1.86 -2.89 43.32
C LEU A 514 2.90 -3.88 42.81
N ASP A 515 2.92 -5.13 43.27
CA ASP A 515 3.85 -6.15 42.78
C ASP A 515 3.64 -6.46 41.29
N ASP A 516 2.40 -6.47 40.82
CA ASP A 516 2.08 -6.68 39.43
C ASP A 516 2.36 -5.43 38.60
N ALA A 517 2.12 -4.23 39.16
CA ALA A 517 2.50 -2.96 38.51
C ALA A 517 4.03 -2.86 38.30
N ILE A 518 4.83 -3.29 39.28
CA ILE A 518 6.29 -3.35 39.20
C ILE A 518 6.74 -4.35 38.12
N LYS A 519 6.08 -5.50 37.99
CA LYS A 519 6.36 -6.46 36.91
C LYS A 519 6.12 -5.86 35.52
N ILE A 520 5.01 -5.13 35.36
CA ILE A 520 4.72 -4.44 34.10
C ILE A 520 5.76 -3.35 33.84
N ALA A 521 6.11 -2.53 34.84
CA ALA A 521 7.15 -1.51 34.72
C ALA A 521 8.51 -2.12 34.33
N LYS A 522 8.87 -3.26 34.92
CA LYS A 522 10.06 -4.03 34.56
C LYS A 522 10.00 -4.49 33.09
N GLY A 523 8.86 -4.98 32.63
CA GLY A 523 8.64 -5.38 31.23
C GLY A 523 8.86 -4.21 30.26
N ILE A 524 8.36 -3.00 30.59
CA ILE A 524 8.57 -1.78 29.81
C ILE A 524 10.05 -1.43 29.75
N LEU A 525 10.75 -1.45 30.88
CA LEU A 525 12.16 -1.10 30.98
C LEU A 525 13.08 -2.10 30.25
N LEU A 526 12.65 -3.33 30.09
CA LEU A 526 13.37 -4.36 29.33
C LEU A 526 13.09 -4.28 27.82
N ASP A 527 11.96 -3.70 27.40
CA ASP A 527 11.61 -3.55 25.99
C ASP A 527 12.19 -2.24 25.42
N GLU A 528 13.26 -2.33 24.63
CA GLU A 528 13.91 -1.16 23.99
C GLU A 528 13.00 -0.38 23.04
N SER A 529 11.86 -0.95 22.61
CA SER A 529 10.93 -0.30 21.68
C SER A 529 9.89 0.59 22.37
N VAL A 530 9.81 0.52 23.71
CA VAL A 530 8.81 1.23 24.52
C VAL A 530 9.52 2.13 25.53
N VAL A 531 9.05 3.36 25.69
CA VAL A 531 9.62 4.31 26.64
C VAL A 531 8.77 4.35 27.89
N PHE A 532 9.37 4.09 29.05
CA PHE A 532 8.70 4.29 30.34
C PHE A 532 8.54 5.80 30.57
N SER A 533 7.31 6.31 30.44
CA SER A 533 7.04 7.75 30.49
C SER A 533 7.22 8.31 31.92
N ASP A 534 7.55 9.60 32.02
CA ASP A 534 7.71 10.26 33.32
C ASP A 534 6.40 10.30 34.11
N GLU A 535 5.25 10.29 33.41
CA GLU A 535 3.93 10.16 34.05
C GLU A 535 3.76 8.82 34.73
N MET A 536 4.14 7.72 34.07
CA MET A 536 4.05 6.36 34.63
C MET A 536 5.01 6.19 35.81
N LYS A 537 6.22 6.77 35.74
CA LYS A 537 7.17 6.75 36.84
C LYS A 537 6.61 7.45 38.07
N ALA A 538 6.09 8.68 37.89
CA ALA A 538 5.50 9.45 38.97
C ALA A 538 4.30 8.73 39.61
N LEU A 539 3.45 8.08 38.79
CA LEU A 539 2.32 7.30 39.32
C LEU A 539 2.78 6.11 40.15
N LEU A 540 3.84 5.41 39.74
CA LEU A 540 4.37 4.28 40.50
C LEU A 540 5.04 4.74 41.79
N GLU A 541 5.84 5.81 41.73
CA GLU A 541 6.47 6.42 42.90
C GLU A 541 5.42 6.85 43.93
N GLU A 542 4.39 7.59 43.51
CA GLU A 542 3.30 8.03 44.39
C GLU A 542 2.56 6.82 45.04
N ALA A 543 2.36 5.74 44.25
CA ALA A 543 1.68 4.55 44.77
C ALA A 543 2.54 3.79 45.76
N LEU A 544 3.87 3.67 45.53
CA LEU A 544 4.82 3.04 46.44
C LEU A 544 5.01 3.84 47.72
N ASP A 545 5.11 5.17 47.63
CA ASP A 545 5.22 6.07 48.78
C ASP A 545 4.00 5.96 49.71
N LYS A 546 2.80 5.82 49.17
CA LYS A 546 1.57 5.63 49.95
C LYS A 546 1.57 4.34 50.75
N GLU A 547 2.22 3.29 50.25
CA GLU A 547 2.34 1.98 50.93
C GLU A 547 3.63 1.87 51.77
N GLY A 548 4.49 2.91 51.79
CA GLY A 548 5.76 2.93 52.52
C GLY A 548 6.82 2.02 51.91
N ARG A 549 6.83 1.85 50.59
CA ARG A 549 7.73 0.98 49.81
C ARG A 549 8.73 1.80 48.95
N ASP A 550 9.20 2.94 49.47
CA ASP A 550 9.97 3.95 48.73
C ASP A 550 11.27 3.46 48.08
N GLY A 551 11.85 2.35 48.61
CA GLY A 551 13.10 1.79 48.05
C GLY A 551 12.95 0.92 46.80
N GLU A 552 11.76 0.47 46.50
CA GLU A 552 11.51 -0.53 45.44
C GLU A 552 11.71 -0.01 44.03
N MET A 553 11.57 1.30 43.82
CA MET A 553 11.95 1.92 42.55
C MET A 553 13.44 1.75 42.24
N THR A 554 14.30 1.93 43.22
CA THR A 554 15.75 1.74 43.06
C THR A 554 16.08 0.28 42.80
N GLU A 555 15.47 -0.64 43.53
CA GLU A 555 15.61 -2.07 43.33
C GLU A 555 15.16 -2.50 41.92
N LEU A 556 14.05 -1.95 41.43
CA LEU A 556 13.56 -2.20 40.06
C LEU A 556 14.60 -1.83 39.00
N TYR A 557 15.22 -0.66 39.09
CA TYR A 557 16.25 -0.24 38.14
C TYR A 557 17.50 -1.11 38.23
N GLU A 558 17.95 -1.47 39.44
CA GLU A 558 19.09 -2.37 39.64
C GLU A 558 18.83 -3.77 39.06
N ASP A 559 17.63 -4.29 39.26
CA ASP A 559 17.19 -5.57 38.69
C ASP A 559 17.14 -5.56 37.16
N VAL A 560 16.62 -4.49 36.56
CA VAL A 560 16.58 -4.32 35.12
C VAL A 560 17.98 -4.22 34.52
N GLU A 561 18.86 -3.46 35.15
CA GLU A 561 20.27 -3.34 34.72
C GLU A 561 20.98 -4.70 34.77
N ARG A 562 20.76 -5.48 35.84
CA ARG A 562 21.31 -6.81 35.95
C ARG A 562 20.79 -7.75 34.86
N GLU A 563 19.49 -7.79 34.63
CA GLU A 563 18.90 -8.64 33.58
C GLU A 563 19.37 -8.23 32.16
N LYS A 564 19.49 -6.94 31.88
CA LYS A 564 20.06 -6.46 30.60
C LYS A 564 21.50 -6.90 30.42
N ALA A 565 22.30 -6.82 31.48
CA ALA A 565 23.70 -7.27 31.44
C ALA A 565 23.80 -8.79 31.21
N GLU A 566 22.96 -9.59 31.87
CA GLU A 566 22.89 -11.03 31.65
C GLU A 566 22.41 -11.40 30.24
N ALA A 567 21.38 -10.70 29.73
CA ALA A 567 20.89 -10.91 28.38
C ALA A 567 21.95 -10.56 27.32
N ALA A 568 22.66 -9.46 27.52
CA ALA A 568 23.77 -9.05 26.65
C ALA A 568 24.93 -10.07 26.67
N ALA A 569 25.23 -10.64 27.83
CA ALA A 569 26.25 -11.68 27.97
C ALA A 569 25.85 -12.97 27.23
N ARG A 570 24.59 -13.43 27.38
CA ARG A 570 24.05 -14.59 26.66
C ARG A 570 24.04 -14.37 25.13
N ALA A 571 23.61 -13.20 24.68
CA ALA A 571 23.62 -12.85 23.26
C ALA A 571 25.06 -12.81 22.68
N ALA A 572 26.03 -12.30 23.44
CA ALA A 572 27.43 -12.31 23.05
C ALA A 572 28.01 -13.74 22.95
N GLU A 573 27.65 -14.62 23.89
CA GLU A 573 28.05 -16.03 23.88
C GLU A 573 27.43 -16.78 22.70
N GLU A 574 26.12 -16.57 22.42
CA GLU A 574 25.44 -17.17 21.29
C GLU A 574 26.03 -16.71 19.95
N LYS A 575 26.33 -15.41 19.84
CA LYS A 575 27.00 -14.84 18.65
C LYS A 575 28.39 -15.44 18.46
N ALA A 576 29.17 -15.57 19.53
CA ALA A 576 30.49 -16.17 19.47
C ALA A 576 30.42 -17.65 19.05
N ARG A 577 29.40 -18.39 19.54
CA ARG A 577 29.14 -19.77 19.13
C ARG A 577 28.73 -19.88 17.66
N ALA A 578 27.87 -18.98 17.20
CA ALA A 578 27.44 -18.92 15.79
C ALA A 578 28.62 -18.59 14.86
N GLU A 579 29.48 -17.66 15.25
CA GLU A 579 30.70 -17.32 14.49
C GLU A 579 31.70 -18.47 14.46
N ALA A 580 31.83 -19.23 15.55
CA ALA A 580 32.68 -20.42 15.59
C ALA A 580 32.18 -21.52 14.65
N LEU A 581 30.86 -21.80 14.65
CA LEU A 581 30.22 -22.75 13.73
C LEU A 581 30.36 -22.32 12.26
N ALA A 582 30.18 -21.03 11.97
CA ALA A 582 30.37 -20.50 10.62
C ALA A 582 31.81 -20.65 10.11
N LYS A 583 32.81 -20.44 10.96
CA LYS A 583 34.23 -20.67 10.64
C LYS A 583 34.52 -22.15 10.38
N GLU A 584 33.99 -23.05 11.20
CA GLU A 584 34.16 -24.49 11.02
C GLU A 584 33.51 -24.98 9.71
N GLU A 585 32.34 -24.42 9.36
CA GLU A 585 31.66 -24.73 8.09
C GLU A 585 32.45 -24.19 6.88
N GLU A 586 33.06 -23.00 7.00
CA GLU A 586 33.90 -22.43 5.96
C GLU A 586 35.19 -23.24 5.77
N GLU A 587 35.83 -23.68 6.86
CA GLU A 587 37.00 -24.57 6.79
C GLU A 587 36.66 -25.92 6.15
N ARG A 588 35.49 -26.50 6.48
CA ARG A 588 35.00 -27.72 5.86
C ARG A 588 34.78 -27.51 4.35
N LYS A 589 34.17 -26.41 3.94
CA LYS A 589 33.97 -26.07 2.51
C LYS A 589 35.31 -25.90 1.78
N LYS A 590 36.30 -25.27 2.41
CA LYS A 590 37.66 -25.14 1.87
C LYS A 590 38.37 -26.48 1.74
N ALA A 591 38.21 -27.36 2.73
CA ALA A 591 38.77 -28.73 2.66
C ALA A 591 38.12 -29.58 1.57
N GLU A 592 36.78 -29.50 1.42
CA GLU A 592 36.05 -30.16 0.35
C GLU A 592 36.45 -29.64 -1.06
N ALA A 593 36.62 -28.33 -1.20
CA ALA A 593 37.09 -27.73 -2.45
C ALA A 593 38.48 -28.20 -2.81
N LYS A 594 39.41 -28.21 -1.84
CA LYS A 594 40.77 -28.73 -2.05
C LYS A 594 40.80 -30.22 -2.40
N ALA A 595 39.97 -31.04 -1.76
CA ALA A 595 39.84 -32.44 -2.05
C ALA A 595 39.28 -32.69 -3.50
N LYS A 596 38.32 -31.86 -3.94
CA LYS A 596 37.83 -31.89 -5.32
C LYS A 596 38.88 -31.50 -6.34
N GLU A 597 39.70 -30.48 -6.04
CA GLU A 597 40.80 -30.06 -6.89
C GLU A 597 41.89 -31.11 -7.00
N GLU A 598 42.26 -31.73 -5.87
CA GLU A 598 43.22 -32.89 -5.88
C GLU A 598 42.66 -34.07 -6.64
N ALA A 599 41.36 -34.38 -6.50
CA ALA A 599 40.70 -35.44 -7.26
C ALA A 599 40.70 -35.15 -8.78
N ALA A 600 40.41 -33.92 -9.18
CA ALA A 600 40.47 -33.45 -10.56
C ALA A 600 41.91 -33.52 -11.12
N ALA A 601 42.91 -33.13 -10.32
CA ALA A 601 44.31 -33.23 -10.72
C ALA A 601 44.77 -34.70 -10.89
N ARG A 602 44.34 -35.63 -10.01
CA ARG A 602 44.59 -37.07 -10.16
C ARG A 602 43.91 -37.64 -11.41
N ALA A 603 42.64 -37.26 -11.68
CA ALA A 603 41.94 -37.67 -12.88
C ALA A 603 42.64 -37.16 -14.16
N SER A 604 43.11 -35.91 -14.17
CA SER A 604 43.87 -35.34 -15.28
C SER A 604 45.20 -36.07 -15.51
N ARG A 605 45.94 -36.40 -14.46
CA ARG A 605 47.20 -37.20 -14.55
C ARG A 605 46.90 -38.62 -15.11
N ALA A 606 45.86 -39.29 -14.63
CA ALA A 606 45.43 -40.59 -15.12
C ALA A 606 45.04 -40.56 -16.62
N ALA A 607 44.33 -39.47 -17.03
CA ALA A 607 43.96 -39.26 -18.42
C ALA A 607 45.21 -39.06 -19.34
N ILE A 608 46.19 -38.27 -18.87
CA ILE A 608 47.47 -38.07 -19.58
C ILE A 608 48.24 -39.36 -19.67
N GLU A 609 48.31 -40.16 -18.59
CA GLU A 609 48.99 -41.45 -18.56
C GLU A 609 48.33 -42.48 -19.50
N ALA A 610 46.95 -42.49 -19.58
CA ALA A 610 46.20 -43.31 -20.52
C ALA A 610 46.45 -42.89 -21.98
N VAL A 611 46.61 -41.61 -22.28
CA VAL A 611 46.96 -41.10 -23.62
C VAL A 611 48.39 -41.48 -24.00
N LEU A 612 49.35 -41.34 -23.06
CA LEU A 612 50.75 -41.72 -23.27
C LEU A 612 50.90 -43.25 -23.38
N GLY A 613 50.12 -44.04 -22.63
CA GLY A 613 50.05 -45.48 -22.76
C GLY A 613 49.59 -45.93 -24.15
N ARG A 614 48.55 -45.29 -24.70
CA ARG A 614 48.06 -45.57 -26.07
C ARG A 614 49.06 -45.15 -27.15
N LYS A 615 49.88 -44.14 -26.95
CA LYS A 615 50.97 -43.79 -27.88
C LYS A 615 52.07 -44.80 -27.87
N LYS A 616 52.44 -45.44 -26.75
CA LYS A 616 53.43 -46.47 -26.65
C LYS A 616 52.95 -47.81 -27.24
N GLU A 617 51.63 -48.08 -27.30
CA GLU A 617 51.05 -49.23 -27.99
C GLU A 617 50.94 -49.02 -29.49
N ALA A 618 50.75 -47.79 -29.96
CA ALA A 618 50.73 -47.45 -31.39
C ALA A 618 52.13 -47.45 -32.07
N GLU A 619 53.22 -47.26 -31.27
CA GLU A 619 54.60 -47.37 -31.79
C GLU A 619 55.12 -48.79 -31.92
N LYS A 620 54.35 -49.83 -31.56
CA LYS A 620 54.73 -51.25 -31.66
C LYS A 620 54.16 -52.02 -32.86
N GLN A 621 53.51 -51.35 -33.77
CA GLN A 621 53.07 -51.94 -35.05
C GLN A 621 53.75 -51.21 -36.19
N GLU A 622 54.73 -51.84 -36.74
CA GLU A 622 55.50 -51.44 -37.92
C GLU A 622 54.77 -51.79 -39.23
N PRO A 623 55.38 -51.45 -40.40
CA PRO A 623 54.86 -50.40 -41.27
C PRO A 623 54.46 -50.98 -42.65
N VAL A 624 53.72 -50.29 -43.44
CA VAL A 624 53.72 -50.38 -44.88
C VAL A 624 53.42 -49.06 -45.56
N ASP A 625 54.42 -48.59 -46.24
CA ASP A 625 54.52 -47.75 -47.41
C ASP A 625 53.47 -46.66 -47.76
N GLY A 626 54.02 -45.51 -47.93
CA GLY A 626 53.93 -44.82 -49.19
C GLY A 626 53.25 -43.43 -49.21
N LEU A 627 54.11 -42.43 -49.47
CA LEU A 627 53.87 -41.20 -50.22
C LEU A 627 53.59 -39.89 -49.52
N ASN A 628 54.70 -39.07 -49.57
CA ASN A 628 54.82 -37.63 -49.84
C ASN A 628 54.05 -36.61 -49.07
N VAL A 629 54.74 -35.82 -48.24
CA VAL A 629 55.33 -34.49 -48.42
C VAL A 629 54.28 -33.35 -48.61
N GLU A 630 54.11 -32.50 -47.60
CA GLU A 630 54.48 -31.08 -47.69
C GLU A 630 54.43 -30.42 -46.32
N GLU A 631 55.46 -29.60 -46.13
CA GLU A 631 55.79 -28.80 -44.97
C GLU A 631 54.79 -27.70 -44.72
N ALA A 632 54.60 -27.32 -43.46
CA ALA A 632 54.44 -25.93 -43.06
C ALA A 632 54.72 -25.73 -41.57
N GLU A 633 55.58 -24.87 -41.33
CA GLU A 633 56.35 -24.33 -40.24
C GLU A 633 55.64 -24.15 -38.91
N VAL A 634 56.48 -24.44 -37.92
CA VAL A 634 56.42 -24.04 -36.51
C VAL A 634 56.64 -22.54 -36.38
N VAL A 635 55.86 -21.86 -35.62
CA VAL A 635 56.29 -20.65 -34.92
C VAL A 635 55.94 -20.77 -33.45
N GLU A 636 57.01 -20.97 -32.67
CA GLU A 636 57.07 -20.65 -31.24
C GLU A 636 56.95 -19.15 -31.04
N SER A 637 56.32 -18.70 -29.98
CA SER A 637 56.79 -17.57 -29.24
C SER A 637 56.43 -17.66 -27.77
N ASN A 638 57.48 -17.72 -27.04
CA ASN A 638 57.72 -17.61 -25.60
C ASN A 638 56.97 -16.48 -24.88
N SER A 639 56.58 -16.81 -23.65
CA SER A 639 56.91 -16.12 -22.37
C SER A 639 57.22 -14.62 -22.42
N ASP A 640 56.59 -13.91 -21.54
CA ASP A 640 57.32 -13.36 -20.39
C ASP A 640 56.38 -12.80 -19.30
N THR A 641 56.80 -13.09 -18.12
CA THR A 641 56.43 -12.54 -16.81
C THR A 641 56.75 -11.07 -16.70
N SER A 642 55.93 -10.31 -15.99
CA SER A 642 56.45 -9.39 -14.95
C SER A 642 55.32 -8.80 -14.11
N ASP A 643 55.52 -8.92 -12.81
CA ASP A 643 54.96 -8.18 -11.70
C ASP A 643 54.66 -6.71 -11.98
N VAL A 644 53.61 -6.18 -11.34
CA VAL A 644 53.67 -5.03 -10.46
C VAL A 644 52.44 -4.94 -9.56
N SER A 645 52.75 -4.84 -8.29
CA SER A 645 51.97 -4.53 -7.11
C SER A 645 51.10 -3.28 -7.17
N GLY A 646 49.98 -3.31 -6.43
CA GLY A 646 49.57 -2.20 -5.56
C GLY A 646 48.39 -1.39 -6.08
N GLU A 647 47.23 -1.56 -5.49
CA GLU A 647 46.58 -0.54 -4.65
C GLU A 647 45.20 -1.01 -4.17
N GLN A 648 45.03 -0.84 -2.90
CA GLN A 648 43.87 -1.22 -2.13
C GLN A 648 42.79 -0.13 -2.18
N SER A 649 41.54 -0.64 -1.99
CA SER A 649 40.46 -0.02 -1.24
C SER A 649 39.85 1.26 -1.78
N GLU A 650 38.59 1.08 -2.16
CA GLU A 650 37.41 1.90 -1.82
C GLU A 650 36.21 1.37 -2.63
N GLY A 651 35.31 0.65 -1.99
CA GLY A 651 34.14 0.11 -2.71
C GLY A 651 33.11 -0.66 -1.90
N ASP A 652 33.19 -0.74 -0.58
CA ASP A 652 32.29 -1.62 0.20
C ASP A 652 31.28 -0.92 1.13
N GLU A 653 31.19 0.41 1.15
CA GLU A 653 30.21 1.11 2.00
C GLU A 653 28.87 1.45 1.32
N GLN A 654 28.75 1.35 0.01
CA GLN A 654 27.47 1.66 -0.67
C GLN A 654 26.48 0.49 -0.75
N LYS A 655 26.88 -0.74 -0.44
CA LYS A 655 25.96 -1.91 -0.49
C LYS A 655 25.15 -2.16 0.77
N LYS A 656 25.47 -1.50 1.88
CA LYS A 656 24.71 -1.67 3.14
C LYS A 656 23.54 -0.71 3.33
N GLN A 657 23.46 0.37 2.57
CA GLN A 657 22.31 1.29 2.65
C GLN A 657 21.13 0.90 1.77
N GLU A 658 21.34 0.11 0.72
CA GLU A 658 20.22 -0.31 -0.17
C GLU A 658 19.40 -1.50 0.34
N SER A 659 19.89 -2.27 1.33
CA SER A 659 19.14 -3.40 1.89
C SER A 659 18.17 -3.03 3.03
N ALA A 660 18.30 -1.83 3.60
CA ALA A 660 17.43 -1.34 4.66
C ALA A 660 16.12 -0.70 4.14
N GLU A 661 16.11 -0.24 2.89
CA GLU A 661 14.92 0.39 2.30
C GLU A 661 13.88 -0.60 1.72
N ALA A 662 14.26 -1.85 1.50
CA ALA A 662 13.35 -2.86 0.92
C ALA A 662 12.48 -3.58 1.97
N SER A 663 12.79 -3.45 3.27
CA SER A 663 12.11 -4.20 4.33
C SER A 663 10.94 -3.44 4.99
N SER A 664 10.66 -2.20 4.60
CA SER A 664 9.59 -1.41 5.21
C SER A 664 8.30 -1.30 4.38
N CYS A 665 8.14 -2.12 3.34
CA CYS A 665 6.97 -2.15 2.46
C CYS A 665 6.32 -3.56 2.37
N SER A 666 6.34 -4.31 3.48
CA SER A 666 5.53 -5.54 3.61
C SER A 666 4.46 -5.35 4.65
#